data_4a9031e27b6e64398972b0ac6183bb54
#
_entry.id   4a9031e27b6e64398972b0ac6183bb54
#
_cell.length_a   1.000
_cell.length_b   1.000
_cell.length_c   1.000
_cell.angle_alpha   90.00
_cell.angle_beta   90.00
_cell.angle_gamma   90.00
#
_symmetry.space_group_name_H-M   'P 1'
#
loop_
_entity.id
_entity.type
_entity.pdbx_description
1 polymer ?
#
loop_
_entity_poly.entity_id
_entity_poly.type
_entity_poly.pdbx_seq_one_letter_code
_entity_poly.pdbx_strand_id
1 'polypeptide(L)'
;MVTSSEREYQQSFRPRARILQLLGDELIGSPRLAVFELVKNAYDADANEVTIILDLSDQATPKIVVEDDGEGMSLKTIQEIWLVPGNDHRKEQREKKIRTKKHLRLPLGEKGLGRFAVHKLGEKIKVTTRAKNELECVVEIDWAELIRKPFLDDAPITIKERTPEVFLGNSTGTLVEISELRNKAWTRREVRSLHKQIMSICSPFEAPESFIAEMLVPGHEAWIKDLLDPQSILDRAPWHYKFDIATNGEISWEYTFKPVPGVKLEGRHVTKLKSGLLLPKEGGNKRLLADSSYLAGIGELSGEFYVYDRDREILKLMSDVQMLTEYLDENGGIRIYRDGIRVYNYGEQGVDWLGLDLRRVNRPTRKISNNLIIGVVHLSLESSANLIEKTSREGFVDNESLERLKSLVLSGLAIFETERDLDRDRIRKIIQQSADPVAANIQRPLEALKSAMRKHGVLETFEPYIRKLEDDYQSMQETLLSAGMSGLNLAVIFHEVERGVRTLHRAIEDGADIKNAALQARDLTKLLDGFSSLLRRDDQKPHDARKLIIRARDLSLSRLRFHQTQLICPFLEKETNGFSSLFSFGLVLNALINVIDNALYWMQVRWPETTEKSRKIYIGISDDFEFGPAIIIADNGPGFQDDPENMVRPFFTRRPAGMGLGLYYANLAMELNGGLLAFPEKGEVELPEGIDGAVVALIFKEVK
;
A
#
# COMPACT_ATOMS: atom_id res chain seq x y z
N MET A 1 62.77 22.08 34.24
CA MET A 1 61.36 21.97 34.64
C MET A 1 60.58 22.96 33.77
N VAL A 2 59.92 22.47 32.78
CA VAL A 2 59.05 23.29 31.95
C VAL A 2 57.68 23.29 32.65
N THR A 3 57.35 24.42 33.28
CA THR A 3 56.00 24.63 33.83
C THR A 3 55.06 24.76 32.67
N SER A 4 54.21 23.74 32.42
CA SER A 4 53.12 23.79 31.49
C SER A 4 52.06 24.76 32.03
N SER A 5 52.04 25.99 31.54
CA SER A 5 50.92 26.87 31.76
C SER A 5 49.77 26.39 30.88
N GLU A 6 48.74 25.76 31.46
CA GLU A 6 47.48 25.55 30.78
C GLU A 6 46.93 26.93 30.32
N ARG A 7 46.63 27.02 29.04
CA ARG A 7 45.97 28.22 28.47
C ARG A 7 44.58 27.83 28.09
N GLU A 8 43.59 28.41 28.75
CA GLU A 8 42.19 28.25 28.47
C GLU A 8 41.71 29.34 27.49
N TYR A 9 41.05 28.94 26.43
CA TYR A 9 40.50 29.86 25.45
C TYR A 9 39.02 29.60 25.32
N GLN A 10 38.21 30.65 25.35
CA GLN A 10 36.77 30.59 25.01
C GLN A 10 36.59 31.12 23.61
N GLN A 11 35.91 30.34 22.72
CA GLN A 11 35.58 30.73 21.36
C GLN A 11 34.22 30.26 20.99
N SER A 12 33.41 31.14 20.44
CA SER A 12 32.08 30.80 19.95
C SER A 12 32.11 30.09 18.60
N PHE A 13 31.14 29.22 18.35
CA PHE A 13 30.96 28.65 17.03
C PHE A 13 30.57 29.74 16.01
N ARG A 14 31.19 29.71 14.83
CA ARG A 14 30.86 30.56 13.71
C ARG A 14 30.33 29.73 12.54
N PRO A 15 29.00 29.67 12.30
CA PRO A 15 28.44 28.88 11.23
C PRO A 15 28.80 29.47 9.86
N ARG A 16 29.18 28.64 8.91
CA ARG A 16 29.33 29.04 7.52
C ARG A 16 27.97 29.32 6.90
N ALA A 17 27.87 30.27 5.97
CA ALA A 17 26.62 30.60 5.26
C ALA A 17 26.00 29.39 4.58
N ARG A 18 26.82 28.42 4.11
CA ARG A 18 26.39 27.13 3.55
C ARG A 18 25.52 26.29 4.50
N ILE A 19 25.51 26.53 5.80
CA ILE A 19 24.64 25.80 6.73
C ILE A 19 23.18 25.95 6.38
N LEU A 20 22.76 27.09 5.83
CA LEU A 20 21.38 27.34 5.40
C LEU A 20 20.98 26.45 4.22
N GLN A 21 21.93 26.17 3.32
CA GLN A 21 21.72 25.21 2.23
C GLN A 21 21.51 23.80 2.77
N LEU A 22 22.35 23.35 3.70
CA LEU A 22 22.21 22.03 4.31
C LEU A 22 20.87 21.89 5.03
N LEU A 23 20.44 22.94 5.75
CA LEU A 23 19.12 22.97 6.40
C LEU A 23 17.97 22.92 5.39
N GLY A 24 18.10 23.57 4.22
CA GLY A 24 17.08 23.56 3.17
C GLY A 24 17.07 22.26 2.34
N ASP A 25 18.24 21.81 1.90
CA ASP A 25 18.37 20.69 0.96
C ASP A 25 18.27 19.32 1.63
N GLU A 26 18.82 19.16 2.85
CA GLU A 26 18.89 17.86 3.53
C GLU A 26 17.72 17.61 4.48
N LEU A 27 17.19 18.66 5.14
CA LEU A 27 16.08 18.49 6.08
C LEU A 27 14.72 18.35 5.40
N ILE A 28 14.57 18.85 4.19
CA ILE A 28 13.31 18.77 3.43
C ILE A 28 13.49 17.77 2.29
N GLY A 29 12.86 16.60 2.41
CA GLY A 29 13.04 15.48 1.49
C GLY A 29 12.61 15.77 0.04
N SER A 30 11.61 16.64 -0.18
CA SER A 30 11.08 16.92 -1.51
C SER A 30 10.58 18.35 -1.70
N PRO A 31 10.52 18.86 -2.96
CA PRO A 31 9.91 20.16 -3.27
C PRO A 31 8.45 20.28 -2.79
N ARG A 32 7.75 19.16 -2.76
CA ARG A 32 6.35 19.05 -2.32
C ARG A 32 6.19 19.37 -0.84
N LEU A 33 7.10 18.85 -0.01
CA LEU A 33 7.15 19.17 1.42
C LEU A 33 7.43 20.65 1.68
N ALA A 34 8.18 21.29 0.78
CA ALA A 34 8.44 22.73 0.89
C ALA A 34 7.15 23.55 0.73
N VAL A 35 6.31 23.26 -0.26
CA VAL A 35 4.99 23.88 -0.40
C VAL A 35 4.11 23.59 0.81
N PHE A 36 4.13 22.35 1.29
CA PHE A 36 3.38 21.94 2.47
C PHE A 36 3.76 22.76 3.72
N GLU A 37 5.05 23.02 3.95
CA GLU A 37 5.53 23.85 5.05
C GLU A 37 5.05 25.32 4.93
N LEU A 38 4.96 25.85 3.71
CA LEU A 38 4.39 27.20 3.51
C LEU A 38 2.90 27.24 3.87
N VAL A 39 2.14 26.23 3.50
CA VAL A 39 0.72 26.12 3.89
C VAL A 39 0.57 25.95 5.40
N LYS A 40 1.42 25.17 6.07
CA LYS A 40 1.45 25.09 7.54
C LYS A 40 1.76 26.45 8.18
N ASN A 41 2.66 27.22 7.59
CA ASN A 41 2.98 28.58 8.11
C ASN A 41 1.77 29.51 8.01
N ALA A 42 0.98 29.43 6.94
CA ALA A 42 -0.28 30.18 6.80
C ALA A 42 -1.31 29.76 7.88
N TYR A 43 -1.45 28.44 8.11
CA TYR A 43 -2.30 27.92 9.19
C TYR A 43 -1.87 28.44 10.58
N ASP A 44 -0.57 28.42 10.85
CA ASP A 44 0.02 28.94 12.10
C ASP A 44 -0.06 30.46 12.23
N ALA A 45 -0.22 31.18 11.10
CA ALA A 45 -0.45 32.63 11.05
C ALA A 45 -1.94 32.99 11.21
N ASP A 46 -2.82 32.04 11.58
CA ASP A 46 -4.26 32.25 11.79
C ASP A 46 -5.03 32.64 10.50
N ALA A 47 -4.52 32.25 9.33
CA ALA A 47 -5.14 32.54 8.04
C ALA A 47 -6.49 31.80 7.88
N ASN A 48 -7.42 32.37 7.08
CA ASN A 48 -8.61 31.66 6.62
C ASN A 48 -8.29 30.87 5.34
N GLU A 49 -7.47 31.44 4.49
CA GLU A 49 -7.12 30.85 3.19
C GLU A 49 -5.65 31.02 2.86
N VAL A 50 -5.17 30.09 2.08
CA VAL A 50 -3.86 30.18 1.43
C VAL A 50 -4.00 29.80 -0.03
N THR A 51 -3.54 30.69 -0.90
CA THR A 51 -3.55 30.50 -2.35
C THR A 51 -2.14 30.21 -2.84
N ILE A 52 -1.97 29.09 -3.53
CA ILE A 52 -0.73 28.70 -4.18
C ILE A 52 -0.88 28.94 -5.68
N ILE A 53 -0.11 29.84 -6.25
CA ILE A 53 -0.14 30.16 -7.68
C ILE A 53 1.14 29.63 -8.32
N LEU A 54 0.99 28.67 -9.22
CA LEU A 54 2.06 28.20 -10.09
C LEU A 54 1.93 28.99 -11.41
N ASP A 55 2.68 30.08 -11.54
CA ASP A 55 2.65 30.91 -12.71
C ASP A 55 3.60 30.34 -13.79
N LEU A 56 3.00 29.84 -14.84
CA LEU A 56 3.65 29.24 -16.03
C LEU A 56 3.43 30.14 -17.27
N SER A 57 2.95 31.37 -17.14
CA SER A 57 2.67 32.28 -18.24
C SER A 57 3.91 32.58 -19.08
N ASP A 58 5.07 32.63 -18.43
CA ASP A 58 6.38 32.60 -19.07
C ASP A 58 7.09 31.27 -18.72
N GLN A 59 7.12 30.38 -19.68
CA GLN A 59 7.78 29.05 -19.50
C GLN A 59 9.30 29.18 -19.29
N ALA A 60 9.93 30.28 -19.65
CA ALA A 60 11.35 30.48 -19.40
C ALA A 60 11.65 30.87 -17.96
N THR A 61 10.70 31.54 -17.29
CA THR A 61 10.84 32.07 -15.92
C THR A 61 9.62 31.71 -15.04
N PRO A 62 9.32 30.41 -14.83
CA PRO A 62 8.21 30.01 -14.00
C PRO A 62 8.39 30.44 -12.55
N LYS A 63 7.28 30.74 -11.85
CA LYS A 63 7.27 31.21 -10.47
C LYS A 63 6.26 30.42 -9.64
N ILE A 64 6.54 30.32 -8.34
CA ILE A 64 5.57 29.88 -7.35
C ILE A 64 5.29 31.06 -6.44
N VAL A 65 4.02 31.38 -6.25
CA VAL A 65 3.57 32.42 -5.33
C VAL A 65 2.65 31.75 -4.30
N VAL A 66 2.91 32.03 -3.02
CA VAL A 66 2.07 31.54 -1.92
C VAL A 66 1.60 32.77 -1.14
N GLU A 67 0.30 32.97 -1.10
CA GLU A 67 -0.34 34.12 -0.45
C GLU A 67 -1.31 33.64 0.63
N ASP A 68 -1.23 34.24 1.82
CA ASP A 68 -2.16 33.99 2.93
C ASP A 68 -2.76 35.31 3.46
N ASP A 69 -3.94 35.20 4.07
CA ASP A 69 -4.66 36.29 4.73
C ASP A 69 -4.48 36.30 6.26
N GLY A 70 -3.36 35.74 6.75
CA GLY A 70 -3.07 35.58 8.17
C GLY A 70 -2.70 36.88 8.89
N GLU A 71 -2.19 36.76 10.14
CA GLU A 71 -1.80 37.91 10.96
C GLU A 71 -0.63 38.75 10.37
N GLY A 72 0.12 38.18 9.40
CA GLY A 72 1.33 38.77 8.85
C GLY A 72 2.47 38.91 9.88
N MET A 73 3.55 39.63 9.49
CA MET A 73 4.71 39.80 10.34
C MET A 73 5.07 41.31 10.46
N SER A 74 5.33 41.78 11.69
CA SER A 74 5.93 43.06 11.97
C SER A 74 7.42 43.05 11.67
N LEU A 75 8.05 44.22 11.52
CA LEU A 75 9.50 44.31 11.41
C LEU A 75 10.22 43.61 12.55
N LYS A 76 9.72 43.79 13.77
CA LYS A 76 10.26 43.11 14.96
C LYS A 76 10.14 41.59 14.86
N THR A 77 9.00 41.08 14.40
CA THR A 77 8.79 39.62 14.20
C THR A 77 9.77 39.06 13.17
N ILE A 78 10.02 39.80 12.09
CA ILE A 78 10.99 39.42 11.05
C ILE A 78 12.39 39.33 11.65
N GLN A 79 12.83 40.37 12.38
CA GLN A 79 14.18 40.47 12.92
C GLN A 79 14.46 39.46 14.05
N GLU A 80 13.55 39.34 15.01
CA GLU A 80 13.76 38.57 16.23
C GLU A 80 13.33 37.07 16.10
N ILE A 81 12.44 36.76 15.16
CA ILE A 81 11.88 35.43 15.04
C ILE A 81 12.16 34.84 13.66
N TRP A 82 11.73 35.52 12.59
CA TRP A 82 11.77 34.96 11.25
C TRP A 82 13.20 34.84 10.70
N LEU A 83 14.11 35.75 10.96
CA LEU A 83 15.52 35.67 10.56
C LEU A 83 16.40 34.88 11.51
N VAL A 84 15.87 34.34 12.62
CA VAL A 84 16.64 33.57 13.61
C VAL A 84 16.40 32.07 13.39
N PRO A 85 17.34 31.34 12.75
CA PRO A 85 17.22 29.89 12.55
C PRO A 85 17.14 29.13 13.87
N GLY A 86 16.24 28.14 13.96
CA GLY A 86 16.09 27.33 15.17
C GLY A 86 15.44 28.08 16.35
N ASN A 87 14.71 29.14 16.09
CA ASN A 87 13.96 29.87 17.12
C ASN A 87 12.88 28.97 17.74
N ASP A 88 12.83 28.96 19.09
CA ASP A 88 11.91 28.14 19.87
C ASP A 88 10.52 28.80 20.12
N HIS A 89 10.25 29.96 19.53
CA HIS A 89 9.03 30.74 19.78
C HIS A 89 7.74 29.92 19.66
N ARG A 90 7.59 29.14 18.60
CA ARG A 90 6.41 28.27 18.37
C ARG A 90 6.32 27.13 19.40
N LYS A 91 7.46 26.55 19.76
CA LYS A 91 7.56 25.53 20.79
C LYS A 91 7.11 26.08 22.14
N GLU A 92 7.60 27.25 22.52
CA GLU A 92 7.17 27.93 23.78
C GLU A 92 5.69 28.29 23.76
N GLN A 93 5.14 28.76 22.63
CA GLN A 93 3.71 29.02 22.49
C GLN A 93 2.90 27.75 22.77
N ARG A 94 3.34 26.61 22.21
CA ARG A 94 2.68 25.32 22.40
C ARG A 94 2.76 24.84 23.85
N GLU A 95 3.94 24.89 24.48
CA GLU A 95 4.12 24.51 25.88
C GLU A 95 3.27 25.37 26.83
N LYS A 96 3.13 26.65 26.55
CA LYS A 96 2.27 27.59 27.28
C LYS A 96 0.81 27.54 26.84
N LYS A 97 0.43 26.65 25.89
CA LYS A 97 -0.90 26.53 25.29
C LYS A 97 -1.46 27.86 24.76
N ILE A 98 -0.60 28.72 24.21
CA ILE A 98 -0.99 29.99 23.62
C ILE A 98 -1.59 29.70 22.24
N ARG A 99 -2.88 30.02 22.11
CA ARG A 99 -3.64 29.82 20.86
C ARG A 99 -3.69 31.11 20.05
N THR A 100 -3.90 30.96 18.72
CA THR A 100 -4.14 32.09 17.82
C THR A 100 -5.44 32.82 18.22
N LYS A 101 -5.57 34.11 17.81
CA LYS A 101 -6.64 34.95 18.30
C LYS A 101 -7.99 34.72 17.66
N LYS A 102 -8.01 34.39 16.34
CA LYS A 102 -9.22 34.28 15.55
C LYS A 102 -9.80 32.86 15.57
N HIS A 103 -8.96 31.88 15.29
CA HIS A 103 -9.39 30.48 15.15
C HIS A 103 -8.97 29.59 16.33
N LEU A 104 -8.33 30.17 17.34
CA LEU A 104 -7.90 29.46 18.56
C LEU A 104 -7.01 28.22 18.27
N ARG A 105 -6.19 28.29 17.20
CA ARG A 105 -5.30 27.21 16.79
C ARG A 105 -4.06 27.12 17.68
N LEU A 106 -3.58 25.91 17.92
CA LEU A 106 -2.23 25.68 18.43
C LEU A 106 -1.24 25.63 17.26
N PRO A 107 -0.03 26.25 17.37
CA PRO A 107 0.96 26.20 16.32
C PRO A 107 1.41 24.77 16.03
N LEU A 108 1.38 24.38 14.76
CA LEU A 108 1.86 23.07 14.28
C LEU A 108 3.39 23.04 14.13
N GLY A 109 3.99 24.18 13.79
CA GLY A 109 5.45 24.33 13.66
C GLY A 109 6.16 24.26 15.02
N GLU A 110 7.29 23.56 15.11
CA GLU A 110 8.08 23.46 16.34
C GLU A 110 9.52 23.96 16.18
N LYS A 111 10.14 23.71 15.02
CA LYS A 111 11.60 23.72 14.89
C LYS A 111 12.18 25.00 14.31
N GLY A 112 11.35 25.96 13.88
CA GLY A 112 11.78 27.22 13.29
C GLY A 112 12.65 27.09 12.03
N LEU A 113 12.56 25.94 11.32
CA LEU A 113 13.38 25.63 10.14
C LEU A 113 12.58 25.56 8.84
N GLY A 114 11.24 25.50 8.89
CA GLY A 114 10.36 25.33 7.73
C GLY A 114 10.54 26.40 6.64
N ARG A 115 10.93 27.62 7.03
CA ARG A 115 11.23 28.73 6.10
C ARG A 115 12.37 28.44 5.12
N PHE A 116 13.32 27.58 5.49
CA PHE A 116 14.43 27.19 4.62
C PHE A 116 14.02 26.15 3.57
N ALA A 117 12.83 25.54 3.74
CA ALA A 117 12.25 24.63 2.75
C ALA A 117 12.12 25.29 1.37
N VAL A 118 11.93 26.60 1.34
CA VAL A 118 11.73 27.38 0.11
C VAL A 118 12.96 27.31 -0.82
N HIS A 119 14.15 27.14 -0.26
CA HIS A 119 15.37 26.91 -1.04
C HIS A 119 15.29 25.64 -1.92
N LYS A 120 14.49 24.66 -1.53
CA LYS A 120 14.22 23.46 -2.35
C LYS A 120 13.43 23.78 -3.63
N LEU A 121 12.65 24.86 -3.63
CA LEU A 121 11.79 25.26 -4.75
C LEU A 121 12.51 26.18 -5.74
N GLY A 122 13.28 27.16 -5.26
CA GLY A 122 13.93 28.13 -6.12
C GLY A 122 15.10 28.86 -5.46
N GLU A 123 15.85 29.57 -6.25
CA GLU A 123 17.07 30.29 -5.80
C GLU A 123 16.79 31.68 -5.26
N LYS A 124 15.68 32.33 -5.66
CA LYS A 124 15.30 33.68 -5.21
C LYS A 124 13.95 33.69 -4.54
N ILE A 125 13.88 34.38 -3.42
CA ILE A 125 12.67 34.52 -2.63
C ILE A 125 12.45 36.00 -2.34
N LYS A 126 11.20 36.43 -2.51
CA LYS A 126 10.73 37.73 -2.05
C LYS A 126 9.53 37.50 -1.14
N VAL A 127 9.65 37.92 0.11
CA VAL A 127 8.57 37.88 1.11
C VAL A 127 8.04 39.28 1.30
N THR A 128 6.75 39.47 1.02
CA THR A 128 6.03 40.71 1.32
C THR A 128 5.02 40.40 2.41
N THR A 129 5.07 41.08 3.54
CA THR A 129 4.20 40.80 4.68
C THR A 129 3.78 42.07 5.42
N ARG A 130 2.59 42.02 6.00
CA ARG A 130 2.05 43.15 6.77
C ARG A 130 1.28 42.65 7.99
N ALA A 131 1.68 43.15 9.17
CA ALA A 131 0.91 43.00 10.39
C ALA A 131 -0.12 44.11 10.53
N LYS A 132 -1.12 43.89 11.40
CA LYS A 132 -2.22 44.87 11.62
C LYS A 132 -1.69 46.22 12.10
N ASN A 133 -2.09 47.30 11.43
CA ASN A 133 -1.71 48.70 11.71
C ASN A 133 -0.22 49.00 11.57
N GLU A 134 0.53 48.18 10.81
CA GLU A 134 1.95 48.40 10.54
C GLU A 134 2.21 48.66 9.05
N LEU A 135 3.43 49.09 8.73
CA LEU A 135 3.93 49.24 7.36
C LEU A 135 4.11 47.85 6.74
N GLU A 136 4.16 47.79 5.43
CA GLU A 136 4.45 46.57 4.69
C GLU A 136 5.98 46.35 4.66
N CYS A 137 6.42 45.16 5.07
CA CYS A 137 7.80 44.74 5.05
C CYS A 137 8.07 43.85 3.84
N VAL A 138 9.17 44.15 3.12
CA VAL A 138 9.65 43.35 1.99
C VAL A 138 11.04 42.84 2.29
N VAL A 139 11.21 41.48 2.22
CA VAL A 139 12.49 40.81 2.41
C VAL A 139 12.85 40.10 1.12
N GLU A 140 14.04 40.35 0.59
CA GLU A 140 14.54 39.70 -0.63
C GLU A 140 15.79 38.86 -0.28
N ILE A 141 15.82 37.59 -0.70
CA ILE A 141 16.93 36.69 -0.46
C ILE A 141 17.31 36.03 -1.79
N ASP A 142 18.58 36.17 -2.16
CA ASP A 142 19.23 35.41 -3.21
C ASP A 142 20.11 34.31 -2.55
N TRP A 143 19.65 33.08 -2.58
CA TRP A 143 20.36 31.98 -1.93
C TRP A 143 21.73 31.72 -2.54
N ALA A 144 21.88 31.85 -3.86
CA ALA A 144 23.13 31.63 -4.54
C ALA A 144 24.18 32.67 -4.13
N GLU A 145 23.80 33.90 -3.92
CA GLU A 145 24.68 34.97 -3.42
C GLU A 145 25.01 34.76 -1.94
N LEU A 146 24.00 34.48 -1.13
CA LEU A 146 24.15 34.31 0.31
C LEU A 146 25.09 33.15 0.66
N ILE A 147 24.97 31.98 -0.01
CA ILE A 147 25.78 30.79 0.25
C ILE A 147 27.28 30.99 -0.13
N ARG A 148 27.57 31.92 -1.05
CA ARG A 148 28.96 32.26 -1.43
C ARG A 148 29.71 32.99 -0.32
N LYS A 149 29.02 33.59 0.65
CA LYS A 149 29.67 34.25 1.78
C LYS A 149 30.37 33.25 2.70
N PRO A 150 31.51 33.61 3.28
CA PRO A 150 32.27 32.68 4.13
C PRO A 150 31.53 32.31 5.42
N PHE A 151 30.88 33.24 6.06
CA PHE A 151 30.13 33.02 7.30
C PHE A 151 28.75 33.63 7.19
N LEU A 152 27.83 33.15 8.03
CA LEU A 152 26.45 33.58 8.06
C LEU A 152 26.33 35.07 8.44
N ASP A 153 27.20 35.53 9.36
CA ASP A 153 27.25 36.94 9.80
C ASP A 153 27.72 37.90 8.68
N ASP A 154 28.38 37.36 7.65
CA ASP A 154 28.87 38.15 6.50
C ASP A 154 27.81 38.30 5.40
N ALA A 155 26.62 37.73 5.60
CA ALA A 155 25.53 37.69 4.62
C ALA A 155 24.28 38.45 5.11
N PRO A 156 24.31 39.78 5.16
CA PRO A 156 23.18 40.57 5.61
C PRO A 156 22.01 40.47 4.64
N ILE A 157 20.80 40.35 5.19
CA ILE A 157 19.53 40.35 4.45
C ILE A 157 18.93 41.75 4.57
N THR A 158 18.51 42.29 3.43
CA THR A 158 17.88 43.64 3.39
C THR A 158 16.39 43.50 3.64
N ILE A 159 15.88 44.24 4.62
CA ILE A 159 14.46 44.43 4.90
C ILE A 159 14.10 45.86 4.50
N LYS A 160 13.06 46.02 3.68
CA LYS A 160 12.50 47.31 3.28
C LYS A 160 11.14 47.47 3.92
N GLU A 161 10.91 48.54 4.65
CA GLU A 161 9.57 48.99 5.06
C GLU A 161 9.04 50.00 4.05
N ARG A 162 7.78 49.87 3.66
CA ARG A 162 7.11 50.77 2.73
C ARG A 162 5.63 50.93 3.07
N THR A 163 5.02 51.95 2.47
CA THR A 163 3.54 52.03 2.47
C THR A 163 2.95 50.79 1.81
N PRO A 164 1.84 50.26 2.34
CA PRO A 164 1.23 49.06 1.80
C PRO A 164 0.88 49.18 0.32
N GLU A 165 1.39 48.24 -0.48
CA GLU A 165 1.09 48.14 -1.92
C GLU A 165 0.36 46.82 -2.23
N VAL A 166 0.62 45.76 -1.49
CA VAL A 166 -0.01 44.44 -1.63
C VAL A 166 -1.17 44.31 -0.66
N PHE A 167 -0.92 44.46 0.63
CA PHE A 167 -1.95 44.34 1.68
C PHE A 167 -2.56 45.72 1.97
N LEU A 168 -3.52 46.13 1.14
CA LEU A 168 -4.13 47.46 1.20
C LEU A 168 -5.14 47.59 2.36
N GLY A 169 -5.37 48.84 2.81
CA GLY A 169 -6.36 49.15 3.83
C GLY A 169 -6.06 48.46 5.17
N ASN A 170 -6.96 47.61 5.64
CA ASN A 170 -6.83 46.84 6.88
C ASN A 170 -6.41 45.39 6.64
N SER A 171 -6.08 45.01 5.41
CA SER A 171 -5.66 43.64 5.12
C SER A 171 -4.28 43.36 5.71
N THR A 172 -4.13 42.14 6.19
CA THR A 172 -2.88 41.58 6.73
C THR A 172 -2.60 40.23 6.03
N GLY A 173 -1.37 39.79 6.07
CA GLY A 173 -1.01 38.48 5.49
C GLY A 173 0.45 38.43 5.09
N THR A 174 0.78 37.33 4.40
CA THR A 174 2.13 37.12 3.86
C THR A 174 2.04 36.59 2.43
N LEU A 175 2.83 37.19 1.53
CA LEU A 175 3.02 36.77 0.15
C LEU A 175 4.47 36.38 -0.06
N VAL A 176 4.69 35.14 -0.46
CA VAL A 176 6.01 34.55 -0.73
C VAL A 176 6.13 34.28 -2.22
N GLU A 177 6.94 35.06 -2.93
CA GLU A 177 7.26 34.85 -4.35
C GLU A 177 8.57 34.07 -4.47
N ILE A 178 8.57 32.96 -5.19
CA ILE A 178 9.74 32.11 -5.43
C ILE A 178 10.02 32.11 -6.92
N SER A 179 11.20 32.53 -7.31
CA SER A 179 11.64 32.59 -8.70
C SER A 179 12.96 31.83 -8.89
N GLU A 180 13.39 31.72 -10.16
CA GLU A 180 14.51 30.88 -10.54
C GLU A 180 14.31 29.45 -10.00
N LEU A 181 13.13 28.87 -10.34
CA LEU A 181 12.74 27.56 -9.85
C LEU A 181 13.76 26.50 -10.29
N ARG A 182 14.07 25.58 -9.37
CA ARG A 182 14.96 24.45 -9.65
C ARG A 182 14.34 23.46 -10.63
N ASN A 183 13.02 23.21 -10.55
CA ASN A 183 12.27 22.55 -11.61
C ASN A 183 11.83 23.57 -12.65
N LYS A 184 12.47 23.55 -13.82
CA LYS A 184 12.17 24.49 -14.92
C LYS A 184 11.14 23.95 -15.91
N ALA A 185 10.91 22.65 -15.93
CA ALA A 185 9.98 22.01 -16.85
C ALA A 185 8.79 21.42 -16.08
N TRP A 186 7.66 22.10 -16.14
CA TRP A 186 6.42 21.66 -15.52
C TRP A 186 5.54 20.95 -16.56
N THR A 187 5.34 19.67 -16.38
CA THR A 187 4.42 18.86 -17.19
C THR A 187 3.02 18.87 -16.58
N ARG A 188 1.99 18.63 -17.40
CA ARG A 188 0.60 18.48 -16.91
C ARG A 188 0.51 17.45 -15.76
N ARG A 189 1.29 16.36 -15.83
CA ARG A 189 1.32 15.32 -14.78
C ARG A 189 1.85 15.87 -13.45
N GLU A 190 2.94 16.63 -13.47
CA GLU A 190 3.54 17.20 -12.27
C GLU A 190 2.64 18.24 -11.62
N VAL A 191 2.02 19.11 -12.44
CA VAL A 191 1.04 20.10 -11.96
C VAL A 191 -0.16 19.41 -11.30
N ARG A 192 -0.72 18.38 -11.92
CA ARG A 192 -1.81 17.58 -11.33
C ARG A 192 -1.41 16.90 -10.03
N SER A 193 -0.20 16.36 -9.98
CA SER A 193 0.34 15.74 -8.76
C SER A 193 0.49 16.75 -7.63
N LEU A 194 1.01 17.95 -7.92
CA LEU A 194 1.12 19.02 -6.94
C LEU A 194 -0.25 19.50 -6.46
N HIS A 195 -1.21 19.72 -7.38
CA HIS A 195 -2.57 20.11 -7.05
C HIS A 195 -3.24 19.09 -6.11
N LYS A 196 -3.20 17.80 -6.44
CA LYS A 196 -3.75 16.73 -5.59
C LYS A 196 -3.18 16.76 -4.18
N GLN A 197 -1.89 17.06 -4.06
CA GLN A 197 -1.22 17.13 -2.76
C GLN A 197 -1.64 18.35 -1.95
N ILE A 198 -1.73 19.50 -2.57
CA ILE A 198 -2.22 20.72 -1.93
C ILE A 198 -3.65 20.51 -1.43
N MET A 199 -4.53 19.96 -2.28
CA MET A 199 -5.90 19.65 -1.89
C MET A 199 -6.00 18.59 -0.77
N SER A 200 -4.96 17.77 -0.56
CA SER A 200 -4.91 16.78 0.52
C SER A 200 -4.30 17.30 1.82
N ILE A 201 -3.85 18.55 1.88
CA ILE A 201 -3.25 19.16 3.08
C ILE A 201 -4.29 19.31 4.18
N CYS A 202 -5.49 19.73 3.82
CA CYS A 202 -6.64 19.75 4.72
C CYS A 202 -7.39 18.43 4.63
N SER A 203 -7.98 17.99 5.74
CA SER A 203 -8.81 16.79 5.74
C SER A 203 -10.03 16.97 4.84
N PRO A 204 -10.32 16.05 3.92
CA PRO A 204 -11.52 16.12 3.10
C PRO A 204 -12.81 15.80 3.88
N PHE A 205 -12.70 15.28 5.12
CA PHE A 205 -13.84 14.82 5.94
C PHE A 205 -14.12 15.77 7.10
N GLU A 206 -13.09 16.33 7.69
CA GLU A 206 -13.14 17.29 8.79
C GLU A 206 -12.19 18.44 8.47
N ALA A 207 -12.41 19.11 7.32
CA ALA A 207 -11.67 20.33 7.07
C ALA A 207 -11.97 21.31 8.21
N PRO A 208 -10.94 21.97 8.78
CA PRO A 208 -11.21 23.08 9.67
C PRO A 208 -12.15 24.01 8.90
N GLU A 209 -13.35 24.28 9.41
CA GLU A 209 -14.35 25.17 8.76
C GLU A 209 -13.75 26.54 8.40
N SER A 210 -12.56 26.80 8.96
CA SER A 210 -11.87 28.08 8.94
C SER A 210 -10.56 28.11 8.14
N PHE A 211 -10.18 27.07 7.38
CA PHE A 211 -8.92 27.09 6.62
C PHE A 211 -9.04 26.35 5.30
N ILE A 212 -8.76 27.07 4.22
CA ILE A 212 -8.85 26.58 2.84
C ILE A 212 -7.48 26.74 2.16
N ALA A 213 -7.01 25.71 1.49
CA ALA A 213 -5.85 25.78 0.61
C ALA A 213 -6.31 25.61 -0.84
N GLU A 214 -5.95 26.56 -1.71
CA GLU A 214 -6.31 26.56 -3.13
C GLU A 214 -5.06 26.62 -4.01
N MET A 215 -5.11 25.99 -5.19
CA MET A 215 -4.06 26.11 -6.19
C MET A 215 -4.59 26.65 -7.50
N LEU A 216 -3.90 27.66 -8.01
CA LEU A 216 -4.16 28.29 -9.31
C LEU A 216 -2.98 28.05 -10.26
N VAL A 217 -3.26 27.86 -11.54
CA VAL A 217 -2.25 27.68 -12.59
C VAL A 217 -2.62 28.58 -13.78
N PRO A 218 -2.29 29.88 -13.73
CA PRO A 218 -2.66 30.84 -14.77
C PRO A 218 -2.22 30.39 -16.16
N GLY A 219 -3.14 30.43 -17.12
CA GLY A 219 -2.92 30.00 -18.51
C GLY A 219 -2.96 28.53 -18.76
N HIS A 220 -3.05 27.71 -17.68
CA HIS A 220 -3.13 26.26 -17.75
C HIS A 220 -4.23 25.68 -16.83
N GLU A 221 -5.30 26.42 -16.60
CA GLU A 221 -6.44 26.04 -15.76
C GLU A 221 -7.07 24.70 -16.22
N ALA A 222 -7.07 24.45 -17.53
CA ALA A 222 -7.54 23.19 -18.10
C ALA A 222 -6.75 21.96 -17.62
N TRP A 223 -5.54 22.13 -17.10
CA TRP A 223 -4.75 21.02 -16.58
C TRP A 223 -5.28 20.47 -15.28
N ILE A 224 -5.96 21.27 -14.48
CA ILE A 224 -6.51 20.91 -13.17
C ILE A 224 -8.04 20.84 -13.14
N LYS A 225 -8.74 21.34 -14.20
CA LYS A 225 -10.20 21.42 -14.23
C LYS A 225 -10.91 20.08 -14.31
N ASP A 226 -10.30 19.06 -14.96
CA ASP A 226 -10.90 17.73 -15.17
C ASP A 226 -10.44 16.72 -14.10
N LEU A 227 -9.99 17.19 -12.96
CA LEU A 227 -9.65 16.25 -11.86
C LEU A 227 -10.93 15.73 -11.22
N LEU A 228 -10.90 14.44 -10.93
CA LEU A 228 -12.01 13.77 -10.24
C LEU A 228 -12.23 14.44 -8.88
N ASP A 229 -13.48 14.79 -8.63
CA ASP A 229 -13.89 15.18 -7.28
C ASP A 229 -13.73 14.00 -6.32
N PRO A 230 -12.90 14.13 -5.27
CA PRO A 230 -12.70 13.07 -4.29
C PRO A 230 -14.02 12.58 -3.68
N GLN A 231 -15.00 13.48 -3.44
CA GLN A 231 -16.29 13.13 -2.85
C GLN A 231 -17.06 12.17 -3.75
N SER A 232 -17.03 12.39 -5.08
CA SER A 232 -17.69 11.50 -6.04
C SER A 232 -17.17 10.08 -6.02
N ILE A 233 -15.89 9.89 -5.65
CA ILE A 233 -15.28 8.57 -5.48
C ILE A 233 -15.73 7.96 -4.14
N LEU A 234 -15.66 8.71 -3.05
CA LEU A 234 -16.06 8.25 -1.72
C LEU A 234 -17.53 7.80 -1.69
N ASP A 235 -18.41 8.51 -2.38
CA ASP A 235 -19.83 8.17 -2.47
C ASP A 235 -20.10 6.81 -3.15
N ARG A 236 -19.16 6.34 -3.99
CA ARG A 236 -19.21 5.03 -4.65
C ARG A 236 -18.70 3.88 -3.79
N ALA A 237 -18.11 4.16 -2.62
CA ALA A 237 -17.59 3.11 -1.75
C ALA A 237 -18.74 2.24 -1.21
N PRO A 238 -18.71 0.91 -1.42
CA PRO A 238 -19.72 0.01 -0.88
C PRO A 238 -19.71 -0.05 0.64
N TRP A 239 -18.55 0.15 1.26
CA TRP A 239 -18.38 0.07 2.70
C TRP A 239 -17.82 1.36 3.25
N HIS A 240 -18.47 1.89 4.26
CA HIS A 240 -18.10 3.09 4.99
C HIS A 240 -18.08 2.79 6.49
N TYR A 241 -17.08 3.29 7.20
CA TYR A 241 -16.89 3.05 8.62
C TYR A 241 -16.31 4.28 9.30
N LYS A 242 -16.96 4.70 10.38
CA LYS A 242 -16.47 5.74 11.29
C LYS A 242 -16.25 5.16 12.67
N PHE A 243 -15.25 5.67 13.37
CA PHE A 243 -15.04 5.31 14.78
C PHE A 243 -14.38 6.45 15.55
N ASP A 244 -14.68 6.47 16.84
CA ASP A 244 -14.09 7.37 17.82
C ASP A 244 -13.57 6.54 18.98
N ILE A 245 -12.30 6.74 19.38
CA ILE A 245 -11.67 6.12 20.54
C ILE A 245 -11.44 7.21 21.57
N ALA A 246 -12.13 7.10 22.68
CA ALA A 246 -12.02 8.03 23.79
C ALA A 246 -10.75 7.78 24.62
N THR A 247 -10.35 8.78 25.42
CA THR A 247 -9.15 8.72 26.28
C THR A 247 -9.16 7.59 27.31
N ASN A 248 -10.34 7.01 27.63
CA ASN A 248 -10.49 5.85 28.51
C ASN A 248 -10.38 4.50 27.80
N GLY A 249 -10.11 4.48 26.47
CA GLY A 249 -10.00 3.27 25.66
C GLY A 249 -11.33 2.69 25.17
N GLU A 250 -12.45 3.36 25.42
CA GLU A 250 -13.74 2.98 24.84
C GLU A 250 -13.80 3.41 23.38
N ILE A 251 -14.40 2.54 22.53
CA ILE A 251 -14.68 2.83 21.13
C ILE A 251 -16.17 2.96 20.88
N SER A 252 -16.55 3.97 20.11
CA SER A 252 -17.83 4.12 19.45
C SER A 252 -17.63 4.01 17.95
N TRP A 253 -18.53 3.36 17.24
CA TRP A 253 -18.36 3.20 15.80
C TRP A 253 -19.69 3.07 15.06
N GLU A 254 -19.65 3.43 13.79
CA GLU A 254 -20.75 3.37 12.84
C GLU A 254 -20.26 2.68 11.57
N TYR A 255 -21.01 1.70 11.09
CA TYR A 255 -20.73 0.94 9.89
C TYR A 255 -21.89 1.05 8.93
N THR A 256 -21.61 1.31 7.66
CA THR A 256 -22.59 1.37 6.59
C THR A 256 -22.14 0.53 5.40
N PHE A 257 -22.99 -0.39 4.97
CA PHE A 257 -22.88 -1.10 3.71
C PHE A 257 -23.94 -0.54 2.75
N LYS A 258 -23.50 -0.01 1.61
CA LYS A 258 -24.35 0.45 0.51
C LYS A 258 -24.59 -0.71 -0.47
N PRO A 259 -25.80 -0.91 -0.98
CA PRO A 259 -26.08 -1.94 -1.97
C PRO A 259 -25.21 -1.78 -3.22
N VAL A 260 -24.65 -2.88 -3.70
CA VAL A 260 -23.92 -2.87 -4.98
C VAL A 260 -24.94 -2.92 -6.11
N PRO A 261 -24.84 -2.04 -7.12
CA PRO A 261 -25.75 -2.08 -8.27
C PRO A 261 -25.82 -3.49 -8.89
N GLY A 262 -27.03 -3.94 -9.25
CA GLY A 262 -27.26 -5.26 -9.86
C GLY A 262 -27.33 -6.45 -8.88
N VAL A 263 -27.04 -6.26 -7.59
CA VAL A 263 -27.25 -7.27 -6.55
C VAL A 263 -28.48 -6.91 -5.74
N LYS A 264 -29.47 -7.83 -5.70
CA LYS A 264 -30.68 -7.67 -4.85
C LYS A 264 -30.33 -7.93 -3.39
N LEU A 265 -29.59 -7.00 -2.78
CA LEU A 265 -29.18 -7.04 -1.39
C LEU A 265 -29.49 -5.70 -0.75
N GLU A 266 -30.19 -5.72 0.37
CA GLU A 266 -30.44 -4.51 1.15
C GLU A 266 -29.18 -4.03 1.84
N GLY A 267 -29.01 -2.70 1.89
CA GLY A 267 -27.95 -2.05 2.66
C GLY A 267 -28.04 -2.41 4.14
N ARG A 268 -26.94 -2.21 4.86
CA ARG A 268 -26.88 -2.45 6.30
C ARG A 268 -26.20 -1.26 6.99
N HIS A 269 -26.83 -0.82 8.06
CA HIS A 269 -26.29 0.22 8.92
C HIS A 269 -26.25 -0.30 10.36
N VAL A 270 -25.10 -0.18 11.02
CA VAL A 270 -24.87 -0.65 12.39
C VAL A 270 -24.12 0.41 13.17
N THR A 271 -24.65 0.78 14.32
CA THR A 271 -24.01 1.72 15.24
C THR A 271 -23.80 1.05 16.58
N LYS A 272 -22.62 1.24 17.17
CA LYS A 272 -22.32 0.76 18.52
C LYS A 272 -21.66 1.87 19.32
N LEU A 273 -22.26 2.17 20.45
CA LEU A 273 -21.77 3.19 21.39
C LEU A 273 -21.04 2.52 22.56
N LYS A 274 -19.90 3.09 22.93
CA LYS A 274 -19.13 2.81 24.15
C LYS A 274 -18.90 1.33 24.44
N SER A 275 -17.96 0.73 23.71
CA SER A 275 -17.48 -0.63 23.98
C SER A 275 -15.98 -0.63 24.22
N GLY A 276 -15.48 -1.53 25.06
CA GLY A 276 -14.04 -1.68 25.26
C GLY A 276 -13.33 -2.12 23.99
N LEU A 277 -12.25 -1.46 23.63
CA LEU A 277 -11.45 -1.76 22.45
C LEU A 277 -10.44 -2.86 22.77
N LEU A 278 -10.56 -3.99 22.06
CA LEU A 278 -9.62 -5.11 22.15
C LEU A 278 -8.39 -4.83 21.29
N LEU A 279 -7.21 -4.81 21.90
CA LEU A 279 -5.94 -4.63 21.21
C LEU A 279 -5.52 -5.89 20.43
N PRO A 280 -4.63 -5.77 19.41
CA PRO A 280 -4.04 -6.91 18.73
C PRO A 280 -3.30 -7.82 19.73
N LYS A 281 -3.14 -9.10 19.41
CA LYS A 281 -2.38 -10.02 20.26
C LYS A 281 -0.88 -9.70 20.15
N GLU A 282 -0.27 -9.31 21.23
CA GLU A 282 1.17 -9.29 21.38
C GLU A 282 1.60 -10.55 22.16
N GLY A 283 2.34 -11.46 21.52
CA GLY A 283 3.12 -12.54 22.12
C GLY A 283 2.49 -13.46 23.18
N GLY A 284 1.22 -13.29 23.54
CA GLY A 284 0.52 -13.98 24.62
C GLY A 284 -0.90 -14.43 24.28
N ASN A 285 -1.48 -15.30 25.13
CA ASN A 285 -2.82 -15.85 24.91
C ASN A 285 -3.99 -14.92 25.26
N LYS A 286 -3.77 -13.80 25.96
CA LYS A 286 -4.81 -12.84 26.36
C LYS A 286 -4.80 -11.60 25.47
N ARG A 287 -5.95 -11.23 24.93
CA ARG A 287 -6.17 -9.90 24.35
C ARG A 287 -6.35 -8.90 25.48
N LEU A 288 -5.62 -7.78 25.43
CA LEU A 288 -5.76 -6.67 26.36
C LEU A 288 -6.84 -5.72 25.88
N LEU A 289 -7.52 -5.09 26.82
CA LEU A 289 -8.39 -3.95 26.54
C LEU A 289 -7.56 -2.67 26.57
N ALA A 290 -7.81 -1.76 25.64
CA ALA A 290 -7.25 -0.42 25.72
C ALA A 290 -7.80 0.30 26.95
N ASP A 291 -6.96 1.06 27.63
CA ASP A 291 -7.29 1.88 28.77
C ASP A 291 -6.62 3.26 28.68
N SER A 292 -6.85 4.10 29.69
CA SER A 292 -6.28 5.46 29.72
C SER A 292 -4.75 5.47 29.70
N SER A 293 -4.10 4.44 30.22
CA SER A 293 -2.64 4.34 30.21
C SER A 293 -2.12 4.06 28.81
N TYR A 294 -2.84 3.26 28.02
CA TYR A 294 -2.50 2.95 26.64
C TYR A 294 -2.66 4.15 25.70
N LEU A 295 -3.60 5.05 25.98
CA LEU A 295 -3.82 6.29 25.24
C LEU A 295 -2.99 7.48 25.76
N ALA A 296 -2.21 7.30 26.82
CA ALA A 296 -1.39 8.37 27.38
C ALA A 296 -0.39 8.93 26.36
N GLY A 297 -0.46 10.25 26.09
CA GLY A 297 0.37 10.95 25.11
C GLY A 297 -0.01 10.74 23.65
N ILE A 298 -1.10 9.99 23.37
CA ILE A 298 -1.75 9.87 22.07
C ILE A 298 -3.07 10.63 22.07
N GLY A 299 -3.82 10.54 23.18
CA GLY A 299 -5.12 11.15 23.35
C GLY A 299 -6.25 10.40 22.65
N GLU A 300 -7.38 11.08 22.56
CA GLU A 300 -8.51 10.64 21.75
C GLU A 300 -8.16 10.66 20.26
N LEU A 301 -8.75 9.75 19.51
CA LEU A 301 -8.60 9.72 18.06
C LEU A 301 -9.89 9.28 17.40
N SER A 302 -10.16 9.81 16.22
CA SER A 302 -11.25 9.37 15.35
C SER A 302 -10.70 8.85 14.02
N GLY A 303 -11.50 8.05 13.33
CA GLY A 303 -11.14 7.57 12.00
C GLY A 303 -12.35 7.36 11.11
N GLU A 304 -12.16 7.56 9.82
CA GLU A 304 -13.17 7.36 8.80
C GLU A 304 -12.58 6.63 7.62
N PHE A 305 -13.18 5.50 7.24
CA PHE A 305 -12.66 4.58 6.22
C PHE A 305 -13.70 4.29 5.16
N TYR A 306 -13.31 4.42 3.91
CA TYR A 306 -14.05 4.03 2.72
C TYR A 306 -13.33 2.88 2.06
N VAL A 307 -14.00 1.74 1.89
CA VAL A 307 -13.39 0.52 1.36
C VAL A 307 -14.09 0.05 0.10
N TYR A 308 -13.28 -0.40 -0.82
CA TYR A 308 -13.69 -0.92 -2.13
C TYR A 308 -13.37 -2.41 -2.23
N ASP A 309 -13.88 -3.06 -3.25
CA ASP A 309 -13.53 -4.43 -3.59
C ASP A 309 -13.12 -4.51 -5.06
N ARG A 310 -12.03 -5.22 -5.32
CA ARG A 310 -11.57 -5.51 -6.69
C ARG A 310 -12.03 -6.88 -7.16
N ASP A 311 -13.01 -7.51 -6.48
CA ASP A 311 -13.61 -8.73 -6.95
C ASP A 311 -14.29 -8.48 -8.31
N ARG A 312 -13.94 -9.28 -9.33
CA ARG A 312 -14.42 -9.10 -10.71
C ARG A 312 -15.94 -9.11 -10.81
N GLU A 313 -16.61 -9.90 -9.99
CA GLU A 313 -18.07 -9.98 -10.00
C GLU A 313 -18.70 -8.71 -9.44
N ILE A 314 -18.07 -8.09 -8.45
CA ILE A 314 -18.48 -6.80 -7.89
C ILE A 314 -18.11 -5.66 -8.84
N LEU A 315 -16.90 -5.68 -9.41
CA LEU A 315 -16.44 -4.66 -10.36
C LEU A 315 -17.28 -4.60 -11.63
N LYS A 316 -17.72 -5.74 -12.18
CA LYS A 316 -18.61 -5.79 -13.36
C LYS A 316 -19.91 -5.04 -13.16
N LEU A 317 -20.32 -4.84 -11.92
CA LEU A 317 -21.57 -4.16 -11.55
C LEU A 317 -21.36 -2.64 -11.33
N MET A 318 -20.11 -2.18 -11.32
CA MET A 318 -19.76 -0.77 -11.13
C MET A 318 -19.47 -0.09 -12.47
N SER A 319 -19.83 1.18 -12.61
CA SER A 319 -19.44 2.01 -13.75
C SER A 319 -18.00 2.50 -13.57
N ASP A 320 -17.30 2.73 -14.68
CA ASP A 320 -15.97 3.37 -14.72
C ASP A 320 -14.87 2.67 -13.89
N VAL A 321 -14.84 1.34 -13.95
CA VAL A 321 -13.94 0.47 -13.16
C VAL A 321 -12.47 0.83 -13.34
N GLN A 322 -12.02 1.12 -14.56
CA GLN A 322 -10.64 1.46 -14.83
C GLN A 322 -10.24 2.74 -14.09
N MET A 323 -11.06 3.79 -14.19
CA MET A 323 -10.85 5.07 -13.54
C MET A 323 -10.78 4.92 -12.00
N LEU A 324 -11.70 4.13 -11.42
CA LEU A 324 -11.73 3.85 -9.99
C LEU A 324 -10.46 3.10 -9.55
N THR A 325 -10.02 2.12 -10.33
CA THR A 325 -8.82 1.33 -10.05
C THR A 325 -7.58 2.21 -10.07
N GLU A 326 -7.41 3.02 -11.12
CA GLU A 326 -6.28 3.96 -11.23
C GLU A 326 -6.29 4.98 -10.06
N TYR A 327 -7.47 5.48 -9.69
CA TYR A 327 -7.60 6.39 -8.56
C TYR A 327 -7.19 5.74 -7.23
N LEU A 328 -7.61 4.50 -6.98
CA LEU A 328 -7.26 3.76 -5.77
C LEU A 328 -5.78 3.40 -5.70
N ASP A 329 -5.15 3.07 -6.83
CA ASP A 329 -3.70 2.82 -6.89
C ASP A 329 -2.87 4.07 -6.60
N GLU A 330 -3.38 5.25 -6.95
CA GLU A 330 -2.71 6.53 -6.68
C GLU A 330 -3.03 7.12 -5.29
N ASN A 331 -4.21 6.85 -4.73
CA ASN A 331 -4.74 7.56 -3.56
C ASN A 331 -5.14 6.64 -2.40
N GLY A 332 -5.01 5.31 -2.57
CA GLY A 332 -5.29 4.34 -1.51
C GLY A 332 -4.33 4.49 -0.34
N GLY A 333 -4.83 4.17 0.85
CA GLY A 333 -4.10 4.22 2.09
C GLY A 333 -4.82 5.03 3.18
N ILE A 334 -4.28 4.98 4.39
CA ILE A 334 -4.83 5.69 5.55
C ILE A 334 -3.93 6.86 5.89
N ARG A 335 -4.49 8.06 5.81
CA ARG A 335 -3.82 9.34 6.10
C ARG A 335 -4.00 9.72 7.56
N ILE A 336 -3.05 10.45 8.12
CA ILE A 336 -3.15 11.03 9.46
C ILE A 336 -3.28 12.54 9.35
N TYR A 337 -4.25 13.09 10.07
CA TYR A 337 -4.45 14.52 10.24
C TYR A 337 -4.35 14.90 11.70
N ARG A 338 -3.72 16.04 11.97
CA ARG A 338 -3.60 16.61 13.30
C ARG A 338 -4.18 18.01 13.26
N ASP A 339 -5.25 18.26 14.06
CA ASP A 339 -6.06 19.48 14.02
C ASP A 339 -6.46 19.88 12.57
N GLY A 340 -6.86 18.87 11.77
CA GLY A 340 -7.31 19.04 10.39
C GLY A 340 -6.19 19.22 9.34
N ILE A 341 -4.93 19.31 9.75
CA ILE A 341 -3.77 19.41 8.84
C ILE A 341 -3.03 18.08 8.77
N ARG A 342 -2.70 17.69 7.54
CA ARG A 342 -2.07 16.39 7.24
C ARG A 342 -0.69 16.24 7.90
N VAL A 343 -0.44 15.06 8.46
CA VAL A 343 0.91 14.62 8.80
C VAL A 343 1.46 13.80 7.64
N TYR A 344 2.42 14.37 6.92
CA TYR A 344 3.07 13.69 5.80
C TYR A 344 4.00 12.60 6.38
N ASN A 345 4.19 11.43 5.79
CA ASN A 345 3.85 10.86 4.49
C ASN A 345 2.78 9.76 4.55
N TYR A 346 2.06 9.66 5.67
CA TYR A 346 1.06 8.63 5.87
C TYR A 346 0.00 8.62 4.75
N GLY A 347 -0.28 7.43 4.18
CA GLY A 347 -1.22 7.25 3.09
C GLY A 347 -0.77 7.84 1.75
N GLU A 348 0.55 8.04 1.56
CA GLU A 348 1.14 8.26 0.24
C GLU A 348 1.31 6.93 -0.50
N GLN A 349 1.38 6.99 -1.82
CA GLN A 349 1.60 5.79 -2.65
C GLN A 349 2.88 5.06 -2.20
N GLY A 350 2.77 3.76 -1.94
CA GLY A 350 3.88 2.94 -1.46
C GLY A 350 4.17 3.03 0.04
N VAL A 351 3.40 3.82 0.80
CA VAL A 351 3.56 3.94 2.26
C VAL A 351 2.44 3.19 2.99
N ASP A 352 2.68 1.94 3.31
CA ASP A 352 1.79 1.10 4.13
C ASP A 352 2.25 1.06 5.60
N TRP A 353 2.01 2.15 6.32
CA TRP A 353 2.48 2.32 7.69
C TRP A 353 1.79 1.40 8.73
N LEU A 354 0.67 0.78 8.37
CA LEU A 354 -0.07 -0.19 9.17
C LEU A 354 0.22 -1.64 8.78
N GLY A 355 1.01 -1.89 7.73
CA GLY A 355 1.29 -3.23 7.21
C GLY A 355 0.03 -3.94 6.70
N LEU A 356 -0.91 -3.20 6.06
CA LEU A 356 -2.18 -3.74 5.60
C LEU A 356 -2.00 -4.80 4.52
N ASP A 357 -1.06 -4.58 3.61
CA ASP A 357 -0.78 -5.49 2.50
C ASP A 357 -0.20 -6.80 3.02
N LEU A 358 0.75 -6.75 3.96
CA LEU A 358 1.28 -7.94 4.62
C LEU A 358 0.19 -8.70 5.40
N ARG A 359 -0.71 -7.99 6.11
CA ARG A 359 -1.86 -8.59 6.81
C ARG A 359 -2.82 -9.28 5.84
N ARG A 360 -2.98 -8.74 4.64
CA ARG A 360 -3.82 -9.32 3.60
C ARG A 360 -3.20 -10.57 2.99
N VAL A 361 -1.89 -10.58 2.73
CA VAL A 361 -1.18 -11.78 2.27
C VAL A 361 -1.44 -12.95 3.21
N ASN A 362 -1.49 -12.70 4.52
CA ASN A 362 -1.78 -13.71 5.54
C ASN A 362 -3.25 -14.19 5.56
N ARG A 363 -4.21 -13.38 5.06
CA ARG A 363 -5.65 -13.71 4.99
C ARG A 363 -6.33 -12.99 3.81
N PRO A 364 -6.11 -13.43 2.57
CA PRO A 364 -6.39 -12.68 1.34
C PRO A 364 -7.84 -12.22 1.16
N THR A 365 -8.82 -12.98 1.65
CA THR A 365 -10.24 -12.66 1.44
C THR A 365 -10.87 -11.86 2.58
N ARG A 366 -10.22 -11.77 3.73
CA ARG A 366 -10.78 -11.16 4.95
C ARG A 366 -10.13 -9.85 5.33
N LYS A 367 -8.86 -9.64 4.96
CA LYS A 367 -8.11 -8.42 5.30
C LYS A 367 -8.17 -7.42 4.16
N ILE A 368 -8.13 -6.14 4.53
CA ILE A 368 -8.18 -5.02 3.60
C ILE A 368 -6.75 -4.66 3.22
N SER A 369 -6.47 -4.50 1.93
CA SER A 369 -5.19 -4.04 1.38
C SER A 369 -5.12 -2.51 1.42
N ASN A 370 -3.90 -1.98 1.45
CA ASN A 370 -3.67 -0.54 1.50
C ASN A 370 -4.27 0.19 0.29
N ASN A 371 -4.26 -0.42 -0.89
CA ASN A 371 -4.84 0.14 -2.12
C ASN A 371 -6.36 -0.09 -2.28
N LEU A 372 -7.04 -0.69 -1.31
CA LEU A 372 -8.51 -0.86 -1.30
C LEU A 372 -9.22 0.06 -0.31
N ILE A 373 -8.46 0.82 0.47
CA ILE A 373 -8.99 1.69 1.50
C ILE A 373 -8.58 3.14 1.24
N ILE A 374 -9.52 4.05 1.32
CA ILE A 374 -9.27 5.47 1.47
C ILE A 374 -9.69 5.82 2.87
N GLY A 375 -8.72 6.16 3.72
CA GLY A 375 -9.00 6.37 5.12
C GLY A 375 -8.28 7.58 5.69
N VAL A 376 -8.85 8.08 6.77
CA VAL A 376 -8.25 9.14 7.58
C VAL A 376 -8.29 8.76 9.06
N VAL A 377 -7.30 9.24 9.79
CA VAL A 377 -7.22 9.20 11.26
C VAL A 377 -6.97 10.62 11.72
N HIS A 378 -7.81 11.12 12.60
CA HIS A 378 -7.70 12.45 13.19
C HIS A 378 -7.14 12.37 14.59
N LEU A 379 -6.23 13.26 14.89
CA LEU A 379 -5.56 13.44 16.19
C LEU A 379 -5.65 14.90 16.61
N SER A 380 -5.73 15.14 17.89
CA SER A 380 -5.53 16.48 18.45
C SER A 380 -4.06 16.70 18.82
N LEU A 381 -3.49 17.83 18.43
CA LEU A 381 -2.12 18.20 18.78
C LEU A 381 -1.95 18.32 20.31
N GLU A 382 -2.97 18.84 20.97
CA GLU A 382 -2.94 19.08 22.42
C GLU A 382 -2.83 17.77 23.20
N SER A 383 -3.52 16.71 22.78
CA SER A 383 -3.55 15.41 23.48
C SER A 383 -2.49 14.42 23.00
N SER A 384 -1.95 14.61 21.77
CA SER A 384 -0.98 13.70 21.15
C SER A 384 0.48 14.15 21.29
N ALA A 385 0.87 14.66 22.44
CA ALA A 385 2.20 15.25 22.67
C ALA A 385 3.38 14.28 22.45
N ASN A 386 3.18 12.97 22.65
CA ASN A 386 4.24 11.97 22.47
C ASN A 386 4.42 11.51 21.00
N LEU A 387 3.51 11.92 20.11
CA LEU A 387 3.65 11.69 18.67
C LEU A 387 4.45 12.86 18.06
N ILE A 388 5.77 12.77 18.09
CA ILE A 388 6.69 13.82 17.66
C ILE A 388 6.95 13.68 16.17
N GLU A 389 6.76 14.75 15.37
CA GLU A 389 7.09 14.72 13.95
C GLU A 389 8.61 14.67 13.72
N LYS A 390 9.06 13.85 12.77
CA LYS A 390 10.47 13.77 12.34
C LYS A 390 10.97 15.14 11.84
N THR A 391 12.27 15.37 11.93
CA THR A 391 12.87 16.63 11.43
C THR A 391 12.73 16.76 9.91
N SER A 392 12.78 15.61 9.19
CA SER A 392 12.52 15.54 7.75
C SER A 392 11.05 15.81 7.36
N ARG A 393 10.15 15.95 8.33
CA ARG A 393 8.70 16.09 8.12
C ARG A 393 8.03 14.83 7.50
N GLU A 394 8.70 13.73 7.48
CA GLU A 394 8.20 12.45 6.94
C GLU A 394 7.73 11.53 8.07
N GLY A 395 6.55 11.83 8.59
CA GLY A 395 5.90 11.06 9.64
C GLY A 395 6.39 11.35 11.06
N PHE A 396 5.95 10.52 11.98
CA PHE A 396 6.34 10.59 13.39
C PHE A 396 7.64 9.83 13.64
N VAL A 397 8.34 10.22 14.69
CA VAL A 397 9.50 9.49 15.22
C VAL A 397 9.04 8.10 15.67
N ASP A 398 9.82 7.07 15.32
CA ASP A 398 9.55 5.70 15.70
C ASP A 398 9.76 5.54 17.22
N ASN A 399 8.66 5.45 17.95
CA ASN A 399 8.62 5.33 19.39
C ASN A 399 7.42 4.48 19.83
N GLU A 400 7.36 4.14 21.11
CA GLU A 400 6.26 3.34 21.67
C GLU A 400 4.88 3.95 21.44
N SER A 401 4.74 5.29 21.44
CA SER A 401 3.46 5.94 21.18
C SER A 401 2.98 5.76 19.75
N LEU A 402 3.88 5.72 18.77
CA LEU A 402 3.54 5.40 17.39
C LEU A 402 3.08 3.94 17.25
N GLU A 403 3.76 2.99 17.89
CA GLU A 403 3.34 1.57 17.87
C GLU A 403 1.97 1.37 18.53
N ARG A 404 1.72 2.08 19.65
CA ARG A 404 0.39 2.08 20.29
C ARG A 404 -0.67 2.69 19.37
N LEU A 405 -0.38 3.79 18.68
CA LEU A 405 -1.28 4.37 17.69
C LEU A 405 -1.61 3.37 16.57
N LYS A 406 -0.60 2.70 16.01
CA LYS A 406 -0.82 1.63 15.00
C LYS A 406 -1.76 0.55 15.55
N SER A 407 -1.53 0.09 16.76
CA SER A 407 -2.35 -0.94 17.41
C SER A 407 -3.80 -0.49 17.61
N LEU A 408 -4.03 0.77 18.02
CA LEU A 408 -5.37 1.34 18.18
C LEU A 408 -6.12 1.39 16.85
N VAL A 409 -5.49 1.91 15.78
CA VAL A 409 -6.09 2.00 14.45
C VAL A 409 -6.37 0.60 13.88
N LEU A 410 -5.43 -0.35 14.03
CA LEU A 410 -5.62 -1.73 13.61
C LEU A 410 -6.74 -2.44 14.37
N SER A 411 -6.96 -2.10 15.63
CA SER A 411 -8.08 -2.63 16.42
C SER A 411 -9.42 -2.11 15.92
N GLY A 412 -9.52 -0.82 15.62
CA GLY A 412 -10.70 -0.22 14.98
C GLY A 412 -10.98 -0.86 13.62
N LEU A 413 -9.93 -1.02 12.80
CA LEU A 413 -10.03 -1.68 11.49
C LEU A 413 -10.47 -3.15 11.61
N ALA A 414 -10.05 -3.87 12.64
CA ALA A 414 -10.46 -5.27 12.85
C ALA A 414 -11.96 -5.43 13.11
N ILE A 415 -12.59 -4.45 13.78
CA ILE A 415 -14.05 -4.40 13.94
C ILE A 415 -14.71 -4.22 12.59
N PHE A 416 -14.24 -3.26 11.81
CA PHE A 416 -14.73 -2.99 10.47
C PHE A 416 -14.61 -4.22 9.54
N GLU A 417 -13.44 -4.87 9.55
CA GLU A 417 -13.20 -6.10 8.75
C GLU A 417 -14.21 -7.19 9.11
N THR A 418 -14.56 -7.33 10.39
CA THR A 418 -15.54 -8.32 10.86
C THR A 418 -16.94 -8.03 10.32
N GLU A 419 -17.39 -6.77 10.41
CA GLU A 419 -18.70 -6.36 9.88
C GLU A 419 -18.76 -6.48 8.34
N ARG A 420 -17.68 -6.10 7.66
CA ARG A 420 -17.56 -6.24 6.20
C ARG A 420 -17.61 -7.69 5.75
N ASP A 421 -16.97 -8.61 6.47
CA ASP A 421 -16.98 -10.04 6.14
C ASP A 421 -18.41 -10.60 6.15
N LEU A 422 -19.26 -10.17 7.09
CA LEU A 422 -20.69 -10.57 7.11
C LEU A 422 -21.40 -10.18 5.83
N ASP A 423 -21.20 -8.96 5.31
CA ASP A 423 -21.84 -8.51 4.09
C ASP A 423 -21.24 -9.14 2.84
N ARG A 424 -19.93 -9.37 2.81
CA ARG A 424 -19.30 -10.13 1.72
C ARG A 424 -19.84 -11.56 1.62
N ASP A 425 -20.07 -12.21 2.75
CA ASP A 425 -20.68 -13.54 2.78
C ASP A 425 -22.15 -13.50 2.27
N ARG A 426 -22.90 -12.43 2.57
CA ARG A 426 -24.24 -12.20 2.02
C ARG A 426 -24.20 -12.02 0.50
N ILE A 427 -23.29 -11.20 -0.01
CA ILE A 427 -23.10 -10.97 -1.45
C ILE A 427 -22.76 -12.29 -2.15
N ARG A 428 -21.78 -13.05 -1.61
CA ARG A 428 -21.38 -14.35 -2.16
C ARG A 428 -22.54 -15.34 -2.24
N LYS A 429 -23.34 -15.44 -1.18
CA LYS A 429 -24.54 -16.32 -1.17
C LYS A 429 -25.53 -15.95 -2.27
N ILE A 430 -25.75 -14.67 -2.54
CA ILE A 430 -26.68 -14.24 -3.58
C ILE A 430 -26.10 -14.50 -4.98
N ILE A 431 -24.82 -14.20 -5.20
CA ILE A 431 -24.14 -14.50 -6.47
C ILE A 431 -24.14 -16.01 -6.72
N GLN A 432 -23.92 -16.84 -5.69
CA GLN A 432 -24.00 -18.29 -5.80
C GLN A 432 -25.43 -18.81 -6.01
N GLN A 433 -26.45 -18.16 -5.45
CA GLN A 433 -27.87 -18.52 -5.66
C GLN A 433 -28.40 -18.09 -7.02
N SER A 434 -27.85 -17.04 -7.63
CA SER A 434 -28.18 -16.63 -9.00
C SER A 434 -27.49 -17.50 -10.07
N ALA A 435 -26.45 -18.25 -9.69
CA ALA A 435 -25.87 -19.32 -10.49
C ALA A 435 -26.54 -20.64 -10.04
N ASP A 436 -27.62 -21.04 -10.70
CA ASP A 436 -28.48 -22.25 -10.52
C ASP A 436 -28.27 -23.07 -9.23
N PRO A 437 -29.32 -23.32 -8.41
CA PRO A 437 -29.22 -24.07 -7.17
C PRO A 437 -29.23 -25.57 -7.44
N VAL A 438 -28.27 -26.10 -8.18
CA VAL A 438 -28.03 -27.53 -8.25
C VAL A 438 -26.89 -27.86 -7.30
N ALA A 439 -27.25 -28.45 -6.18
CA ALA A 439 -26.28 -29.11 -5.31
C ALA A 439 -25.25 -29.87 -6.17
N ALA A 440 -23.97 -29.58 -5.93
CA ALA A 440 -22.85 -30.16 -6.65
C ALA A 440 -22.95 -31.70 -6.67
N ASN A 441 -23.64 -32.22 -7.66
CA ASN A 441 -23.75 -33.63 -7.91
C ASN A 441 -23.09 -33.94 -9.26
N ILE A 442 -21.82 -34.24 -9.20
CA ILE A 442 -21.01 -34.60 -10.36
C ILE A 442 -21.56 -35.79 -11.14
N GLN A 443 -22.43 -36.62 -10.52
CA GLN A 443 -22.98 -37.80 -11.16
C GLN A 443 -23.74 -37.47 -12.46
N ARG A 444 -24.55 -36.43 -12.50
CA ARG A 444 -25.26 -36.03 -13.74
C ARG A 444 -24.31 -35.56 -14.87
N PRO A 445 -23.35 -34.66 -14.62
CA PRO A 445 -22.33 -34.30 -15.61
C PRO A 445 -21.49 -35.49 -16.09
N LEU A 446 -21.13 -36.44 -15.19
CA LEU A 446 -20.37 -37.62 -15.53
C LEU A 446 -21.20 -38.62 -16.39
N GLU A 447 -22.46 -38.82 -16.07
CA GLU A 447 -23.36 -39.64 -16.88
C GLU A 447 -23.58 -39.05 -18.28
N ALA A 448 -23.72 -37.73 -18.37
CA ALA A 448 -23.80 -37.03 -19.66
C ALA A 448 -22.51 -37.18 -20.47
N LEU A 449 -21.35 -37.07 -19.81
CA LEU A 449 -20.04 -37.25 -20.41
C LEU A 449 -19.87 -38.69 -20.92
N LYS A 450 -20.21 -39.73 -20.10
CA LYS A 450 -20.20 -41.14 -20.50
C LYS A 450 -21.11 -41.42 -21.70
N SER A 451 -22.30 -40.79 -21.71
CA SER A 451 -23.25 -40.92 -22.83
C SER A 451 -22.69 -40.35 -24.12
N ALA A 452 -22.10 -39.13 -24.06
CA ALA A 452 -21.45 -38.51 -25.20
C ALA A 452 -20.27 -39.36 -25.72
N MET A 453 -19.44 -39.91 -24.81
CA MET A 453 -18.33 -40.78 -25.17
C MET A 453 -18.78 -42.10 -25.83
N ARG A 454 -19.89 -42.71 -25.37
CA ARG A 454 -20.51 -43.85 -26.03
C ARG A 454 -20.99 -43.52 -27.44
N LYS A 455 -21.66 -42.39 -27.60
CA LYS A 455 -22.18 -41.88 -28.88
C LYS A 455 -21.05 -41.70 -29.92
N HIS A 456 -19.92 -41.23 -29.48
CA HIS A 456 -18.75 -40.96 -30.35
C HIS A 456 -17.76 -42.16 -30.41
N GLY A 457 -18.03 -43.31 -29.77
CA GLY A 457 -17.22 -44.53 -29.82
C GLY A 457 -15.86 -44.41 -29.12
N VAL A 458 -15.71 -43.48 -28.19
CA VAL A 458 -14.40 -43.21 -27.52
C VAL A 458 -14.40 -43.61 -26.03
N LEU A 459 -15.48 -44.22 -25.53
CA LEU A 459 -15.62 -44.55 -24.10
C LEU A 459 -14.48 -45.43 -23.58
N GLU A 460 -14.10 -46.47 -24.32
CA GLU A 460 -13.01 -47.39 -23.90
C GLU A 460 -11.69 -46.68 -23.70
N THR A 461 -11.40 -45.67 -24.51
CA THR A 461 -10.16 -44.88 -24.43
C THR A 461 -10.13 -44.02 -23.17
N PHE A 462 -11.29 -43.51 -22.73
CA PHE A 462 -11.41 -42.63 -21.58
C PHE A 462 -11.83 -43.30 -20.28
N GLU A 463 -12.27 -44.57 -20.32
CA GLU A 463 -12.78 -45.29 -19.15
C GLU A 463 -11.83 -45.26 -17.94
N PRO A 464 -10.50 -45.45 -18.09
CA PRO A 464 -9.57 -45.41 -16.97
C PRO A 464 -9.56 -44.06 -16.26
N TYR A 465 -9.69 -42.94 -17.02
CA TYR A 465 -9.71 -41.57 -16.48
C TYR A 465 -11.03 -41.27 -15.77
N ILE A 466 -12.14 -41.74 -16.35
CA ILE A 466 -13.47 -41.52 -15.78
C ILE A 466 -13.64 -42.31 -14.46
N ARG A 467 -13.22 -43.61 -14.41
CA ARG A 467 -13.23 -44.39 -13.16
C ARG A 467 -12.40 -43.70 -12.07
N LYS A 468 -11.19 -43.31 -12.41
CA LYS A 468 -10.32 -42.68 -11.43
C LYS A 468 -10.93 -41.36 -10.90
N LEU A 469 -11.57 -40.60 -11.78
CA LEU A 469 -12.25 -39.36 -11.43
C LEU A 469 -13.44 -39.58 -10.48
N GLU A 470 -14.21 -40.65 -10.69
CA GLU A 470 -15.30 -41.08 -9.80
C GLU A 470 -14.78 -41.51 -8.42
N ASP A 471 -13.77 -42.37 -8.40
CA ASP A 471 -13.19 -42.92 -7.16
C ASP A 471 -12.54 -41.79 -6.32
N ASP A 472 -11.76 -40.92 -6.93
CA ASP A 472 -11.08 -39.80 -6.26
C ASP A 472 -12.08 -38.77 -5.73
N TYR A 473 -13.14 -38.47 -6.49
CA TYR A 473 -14.21 -37.54 -6.06
C TYR A 473 -14.97 -38.11 -4.87
N GLN A 474 -15.33 -39.38 -4.91
CA GLN A 474 -16.04 -40.06 -3.81
C GLN A 474 -15.17 -40.15 -2.55
N SER A 475 -13.91 -40.52 -2.67
CA SER A 475 -12.95 -40.58 -1.57
C SER A 475 -12.76 -39.18 -0.94
N MET A 476 -12.70 -38.13 -1.75
CA MET A 476 -12.59 -36.75 -1.31
C MET A 476 -13.86 -36.32 -0.53
N GLN A 477 -15.05 -36.70 -1.01
CA GLN A 477 -16.33 -36.39 -0.38
C GLN A 477 -16.46 -37.10 1.00
N GLU A 478 -16.08 -38.36 1.09
CA GLU A 478 -16.07 -39.14 2.34
C GLU A 478 -15.09 -38.58 3.37
N THR A 479 -13.89 -38.19 2.94
CA THR A 479 -12.87 -37.59 3.80
C THR A 479 -13.34 -36.27 4.39
N LEU A 480 -14.05 -35.47 3.62
CA LEU A 480 -14.61 -34.16 4.05
C LEU A 480 -15.75 -34.31 5.06
N LEU A 481 -16.64 -35.25 4.81
CA LEU A 481 -17.74 -35.58 5.73
C LEU A 481 -17.21 -36.11 7.08
N SER A 482 -16.17 -36.92 7.05
CA SER A 482 -15.55 -37.47 8.26
C SER A 482 -14.74 -36.45 9.06
N ALA A 483 -14.17 -35.45 8.41
CA ALA A 483 -13.30 -34.45 9.04
C ALA A 483 -14.05 -33.29 9.69
N GLY A 484 -15.38 -33.18 9.52
CA GLY A 484 -16.18 -32.06 10.07
C GLY A 484 -15.72 -30.67 9.57
N MET A 485 -14.98 -30.63 8.47
CA MET A 485 -14.41 -29.39 7.91
C MET A 485 -15.48 -28.66 7.09
N SER A 486 -16.19 -27.75 7.72
CA SER A 486 -17.02 -26.75 7.04
C SER A 486 -16.12 -25.65 6.46
N GLY A 487 -15.38 -25.94 5.40
CA GLY A 487 -14.48 -24.98 4.74
C GLY A 487 -15.00 -24.59 3.37
N LEU A 488 -15.39 -23.33 3.21
CA LEU A 488 -15.81 -22.68 1.96
C LEU A 488 -14.84 -22.91 0.76
N ASN A 489 -13.57 -23.18 1.02
CA ASN A 489 -12.56 -23.38 -0.02
C ASN A 489 -12.70 -24.74 -0.76
N LEU A 490 -13.35 -25.72 -0.16
CA LEU A 490 -13.50 -27.05 -0.75
C LEU A 490 -14.75 -27.16 -1.63
N ALA A 491 -15.81 -26.41 -1.34
CA ALA A 491 -16.96 -26.27 -2.24
C ALA A 491 -16.54 -25.70 -3.60
N VAL A 492 -15.55 -24.83 -3.64
CA VAL A 492 -14.96 -24.31 -4.88
C VAL A 492 -14.29 -25.45 -5.68
N ILE A 493 -13.58 -26.35 -5.04
CA ILE A 493 -12.92 -27.48 -5.69
C ILE A 493 -13.94 -28.42 -6.33
N PHE A 494 -15.01 -28.76 -5.60
CA PHE A 494 -16.09 -29.60 -6.14
C PHE A 494 -16.78 -28.97 -7.33
N HIS A 495 -17.11 -27.69 -7.25
CA HIS A 495 -17.73 -26.97 -8.35
C HIS A 495 -16.84 -26.95 -9.59
N GLU A 496 -15.54 -26.93 -9.41
CA GLU A 496 -14.61 -26.84 -10.52
C GLU A 496 -14.25 -28.19 -11.14
N VAL A 497 -14.28 -29.26 -10.36
CA VAL A 497 -14.24 -30.61 -10.92
C VAL A 497 -15.48 -30.82 -11.81
N GLU A 498 -16.67 -30.42 -11.33
CA GLU A 498 -17.90 -30.45 -12.13
C GLU A 498 -17.77 -29.64 -13.42
N ARG A 499 -17.20 -28.42 -13.34
CA ARG A 499 -16.97 -27.55 -14.50
C ARG A 499 -15.98 -28.18 -15.49
N GLY A 500 -14.90 -28.79 -14.99
CA GLY A 500 -13.94 -29.54 -15.83
C GLY A 500 -14.59 -30.69 -16.58
N VAL A 501 -15.45 -31.45 -15.90
CA VAL A 501 -16.24 -32.52 -16.52
C VAL A 501 -17.20 -32.01 -17.59
N ARG A 502 -17.89 -30.91 -17.32
CA ARG A 502 -18.78 -30.24 -18.30
C ARG A 502 -18.03 -29.70 -19.52
N THR A 503 -16.81 -29.17 -19.32
CA THR A 503 -15.96 -28.67 -20.41
C THR A 503 -15.48 -29.82 -21.29
N LEU A 504 -15.05 -30.94 -20.69
CA LEU A 504 -14.68 -32.15 -21.40
C LEU A 504 -15.86 -32.76 -22.17
N HIS A 505 -17.06 -32.74 -21.58
CA HIS A 505 -18.29 -33.18 -22.24
C HIS A 505 -18.57 -32.37 -23.51
N ARG A 506 -18.53 -31.03 -23.43
CA ARG A 506 -18.71 -30.16 -24.59
C ARG A 506 -17.66 -30.40 -25.68
N ALA A 507 -16.37 -30.50 -25.28
CA ALA A 507 -15.30 -30.76 -26.23
C ALA A 507 -15.53 -32.06 -27.03
N ILE A 508 -16.06 -33.09 -26.39
CA ILE A 508 -16.36 -34.37 -27.05
C ILE A 508 -17.62 -34.25 -27.94
N GLU A 509 -18.68 -33.56 -27.48
CA GLU A 509 -19.89 -33.32 -28.29
C GLU A 509 -19.60 -32.48 -29.53
N ASP A 510 -18.75 -31.48 -29.41
CA ASP A 510 -18.34 -30.58 -30.50
C ASP A 510 -17.33 -31.22 -31.48
N GLY A 511 -16.95 -32.50 -31.25
CA GLY A 511 -16.07 -33.26 -32.17
C GLY A 511 -14.61 -32.84 -32.08
N ALA A 512 -14.14 -32.34 -30.92
CA ALA A 512 -12.73 -32.00 -30.71
C ALA A 512 -11.82 -33.22 -30.92
N ASP A 513 -10.57 -32.96 -31.35
CA ASP A 513 -9.55 -33.99 -31.51
C ASP A 513 -9.39 -34.82 -30.21
N ILE A 514 -9.49 -36.14 -30.35
CA ILE A 514 -9.39 -37.13 -29.27
C ILE A 514 -8.15 -36.90 -28.42
N LYS A 515 -7.02 -36.50 -29.04
CA LYS A 515 -5.78 -36.20 -28.32
C LYS A 515 -5.93 -35.03 -27.36
N ASN A 516 -6.63 -33.98 -27.76
CA ASN A 516 -6.88 -32.81 -26.93
C ASN A 516 -7.85 -33.13 -25.78
N ALA A 517 -8.91 -33.90 -26.05
CA ALA A 517 -9.84 -34.36 -25.03
C ALA A 517 -9.14 -35.30 -24.01
N ALA A 518 -8.26 -36.19 -24.47
CA ALA A 518 -7.48 -37.07 -23.59
C ALA A 518 -6.48 -36.27 -22.71
N LEU A 519 -5.90 -35.19 -23.23
CA LEU A 519 -5.05 -34.30 -22.45
C LEU A 519 -5.85 -33.61 -21.34
N GLN A 520 -7.04 -33.10 -21.64
CA GLN A 520 -7.92 -32.47 -20.66
C GLN A 520 -8.39 -33.47 -19.58
N ALA A 521 -8.76 -34.70 -19.96
CA ALA A 521 -9.13 -35.76 -19.02
C ALA A 521 -7.97 -36.11 -18.08
N ARG A 522 -6.77 -36.24 -18.62
CA ARG A 522 -5.54 -36.50 -17.84
C ARG A 522 -5.21 -35.36 -16.89
N ASP A 523 -5.41 -34.14 -17.31
CA ASP A 523 -5.12 -32.96 -16.49
C ASP A 523 -6.15 -32.81 -15.35
N LEU A 524 -7.43 -33.13 -15.62
CA LEU A 524 -8.47 -33.19 -14.61
C LEU A 524 -8.19 -34.26 -13.54
N THR A 525 -7.69 -35.42 -13.97
CA THR A 525 -7.30 -36.50 -13.06
C THR A 525 -6.11 -36.13 -12.18
N LYS A 526 -5.09 -35.50 -12.77
CA LYS A 526 -3.92 -34.97 -12.00
C LYS A 526 -4.32 -33.93 -10.96
N LEU A 527 -5.32 -33.11 -11.28
CA LEU A 527 -5.88 -32.13 -10.38
C LEU A 527 -6.48 -32.80 -9.15
N LEU A 528 -7.32 -33.82 -9.37
CA LEU A 528 -7.92 -34.58 -8.28
C LEU A 528 -6.89 -35.34 -7.43
N ASP A 529 -5.87 -35.91 -8.07
CA ASP A 529 -4.75 -36.54 -7.35
C ASP A 529 -4.04 -35.52 -6.44
N GLY A 530 -3.82 -34.30 -6.92
CA GLY A 530 -3.25 -33.19 -6.15
C GLY A 530 -4.13 -32.82 -4.95
N PHE A 531 -5.43 -32.68 -5.14
CA PHE A 531 -6.35 -32.35 -4.06
C PHE A 531 -6.59 -33.52 -3.09
N SER A 532 -6.64 -34.74 -3.58
CA SER A 532 -6.71 -35.96 -2.73
C SER A 532 -5.49 -36.05 -1.81
N SER A 533 -4.31 -35.68 -2.29
CA SER A 533 -3.09 -35.60 -1.46
C SER A 533 -3.13 -34.51 -0.40
N LEU A 534 -3.82 -33.36 -0.67
CA LEU A 534 -4.03 -32.28 0.31
C LEU A 534 -4.92 -32.72 1.48
N LEU A 535 -5.85 -33.62 1.24
CA LEU A 535 -6.80 -34.11 2.25
C LEU A 535 -6.24 -35.25 3.09
N ARG A 536 -5.25 -35.99 2.61
CA ARG A 536 -4.52 -36.98 3.43
C ARG A 536 -3.63 -36.20 4.39
N ARG A 537 -3.91 -36.29 5.69
CA ARG A 537 -3.05 -35.74 6.75
C ARG A 537 -1.70 -36.48 6.71
N ASP A 538 -0.77 -35.97 5.89
CA ASP A 538 0.64 -36.28 6.07
C ASP A 538 1.12 -35.47 7.27
N ASP A 539 1.66 -36.14 8.27
CA ASP A 539 2.20 -35.49 9.46
C ASP A 539 3.28 -34.49 9.02
N GLN A 540 3.11 -33.22 9.40
CA GLN A 540 4.15 -32.20 9.22
C GLN A 540 5.36 -32.63 10.04
N LYS A 541 6.50 -32.82 9.38
CA LYS A 541 7.78 -33.18 9.99
C LYS A 541 8.83 -32.14 9.67
N PRO A 542 9.88 -32.06 10.50
CA PRO A 542 11.04 -31.23 10.14
C PRO A 542 11.68 -31.77 8.87
N HIS A 543 11.72 -30.96 7.82
CA HIS A 543 12.37 -31.30 6.55
C HIS A 543 13.38 -30.20 6.17
N ASP A 544 14.48 -30.65 5.58
CA ASP A 544 15.51 -29.79 5.02
C ASP A 544 15.08 -29.31 3.62
N ALA A 545 15.06 -28.00 3.41
CA ALA A 545 14.74 -27.36 2.13
C ALA A 545 15.67 -27.82 1.00
N ARG A 546 16.92 -28.16 1.29
CA ARG A 546 17.88 -28.68 0.32
C ARG A 546 17.41 -30.01 -0.30
N LYS A 547 16.90 -30.93 0.53
CA LYS A 547 16.35 -32.21 0.05
C LYS A 547 15.15 -32.00 -0.85
N LEU A 548 14.31 -31.02 -0.52
CA LEU A 548 13.13 -30.65 -1.32
C LEU A 548 13.55 -30.13 -2.70
N ILE A 549 14.50 -29.20 -2.75
CA ILE A 549 15.01 -28.60 -3.99
C ILE A 549 15.68 -29.67 -4.87
N ILE A 550 16.52 -30.55 -4.29
CA ILE A 550 17.15 -31.64 -5.02
C ILE A 550 16.06 -32.55 -5.65
N ARG A 551 15.04 -32.91 -4.89
CA ARG A 551 13.97 -33.76 -5.40
C ARG A 551 13.16 -33.11 -6.50
N ALA A 552 12.82 -31.83 -6.37
CA ALA A 552 12.12 -31.05 -7.40
C ALA A 552 12.95 -30.92 -8.68
N ARG A 553 14.26 -30.65 -8.54
CA ARG A 553 15.20 -30.64 -9.66
C ARG A 553 15.21 -31.95 -10.41
N ASP A 554 15.39 -33.07 -9.70
CA ASP A 554 15.50 -34.40 -10.29
C ASP A 554 14.22 -34.78 -11.06
N LEU A 555 13.06 -34.46 -10.54
CA LEU A 555 11.77 -34.68 -11.18
C LEU A 555 11.54 -33.75 -12.39
N SER A 556 12.17 -32.59 -12.42
CA SER A 556 12.03 -31.61 -13.51
C SER A 556 13.15 -31.72 -14.57
N LEU A 557 14.20 -32.48 -14.32
CA LEU A 557 15.43 -32.49 -15.12
C LEU A 557 15.20 -32.86 -16.58
N SER A 558 14.34 -33.84 -16.87
CA SER A 558 14.00 -34.27 -18.23
C SER A 558 13.29 -33.16 -19.02
N ARG A 559 12.39 -32.40 -18.35
CA ARG A 559 11.66 -31.28 -18.94
C ARG A 559 12.58 -30.07 -19.16
N LEU A 560 13.44 -29.77 -18.18
CA LEU A 560 14.43 -28.70 -18.31
C LEU A 560 15.36 -28.93 -19.52
N ARG A 561 15.83 -30.18 -19.68
CA ARG A 561 16.66 -30.58 -20.84
C ARG A 561 15.90 -30.51 -22.16
N PHE A 562 14.68 -31.03 -22.20
CA PHE A 562 13.84 -30.99 -23.41
C PHE A 562 13.58 -29.57 -23.88
N HIS A 563 13.34 -28.61 -22.95
CA HIS A 563 13.11 -27.22 -23.26
C HIS A 563 14.41 -26.38 -23.33
N GLN A 564 15.58 -27.01 -23.30
CA GLN A 564 16.89 -26.35 -23.38
C GLN A 564 17.04 -25.21 -22.35
N THR A 565 16.56 -25.45 -21.11
CA THR A 565 16.55 -24.46 -20.04
C THR A 565 17.72 -24.70 -19.10
N GLN A 566 18.51 -23.66 -18.87
CA GLN A 566 19.61 -23.66 -17.90
C GLN A 566 19.05 -23.48 -16.49
N LEU A 567 19.34 -24.43 -15.61
CA LEU A 567 19.06 -24.30 -14.18
C LEU A 567 20.26 -23.66 -13.47
N ILE A 568 20.03 -22.56 -12.78
CA ILE A 568 21.01 -21.87 -11.92
C ILE A 568 20.58 -22.13 -10.48
N CYS A 569 21.38 -22.88 -9.74
CA CYS A 569 21.10 -23.22 -8.33
C CYS A 569 22.40 -23.19 -7.51
N PRO A 570 22.94 -21.99 -7.19
CA PRO A 570 24.23 -21.82 -6.52
C PRO A 570 24.30 -22.53 -5.16
N PHE A 571 23.19 -22.62 -4.48
CA PHE A 571 23.04 -23.25 -3.19
C PHE A 571 23.31 -24.77 -3.20
N LEU A 572 23.15 -25.45 -4.33
CA LEU A 572 23.50 -26.86 -4.48
C LEU A 572 24.98 -27.08 -4.84
N GLU A 573 25.62 -26.05 -5.40
CA GLU A 573 27.02 -26.07 -5.84
C GLU A 573 28.01 -25.74 -4.72
N LYS A 574 27.57 -25.00 -3.71
CA LYS A 574 28.37 -24.64 -2.52
C LYS A 574 27.79 -25.34 -1.28
N GLU A 575 28.63 -25.72 -0.34
CA GLU A 575 28.19 -26.16 0.99
C GLU A 575 27.68 -24.96 1.80
N THR A 576 26.55 -24.41 1.40
CA THR A 576 25.83 -23.39 2.17
C THR A 576 24.80 -24.08 3.06
N ASN A 577 24.60 -23.57 4.26
CA ASN A 577 23.60 -24.07 5.19
C ASN A 577 22.20 -23.86 4.59
N GLY A 578 21.44 -24.95 4.38
CA GLY A 578 20.03 -24.87 4.12
C GLY A 578 19.26 -24.55 5.41
N PHE A 579 17.97 -24.31 5.28
CA PHE A 579 17.09 -24.21 6.44
C PHE A 579 16.25 -25.48 6.60
N SER A 580 15.78 -25.73 7.82
CA SER A 580 14.80 -26.79 8.13
C SER A 580 13.52 -26.14 8.65
N SER A 581 12.37 -26.62 8.18
CA SER A 581 11.07 -26.16 8.65
C SER A 581 10.08 -27.32 8.75
N LEU A 582 8.97 -27.12 9.46
CA LEU A 582 7.89 -28.09 9.62
C LEU A 582 6.94 -28.00 8.42
N PHE A 583 6.93 -29.02 7.55
CA PHE A 583 6.00 -29.07 6.44
C PHE A 583 5.76 -30.49 5.94
N SER A 584 4.66 -30.69 5.18
CA SER A 584 4.40 -31.90 4.43
C SER A 584 5.25 -31.91 3.16
N PHE A 585 6.22 -32.82 3.08
CA PHE A 585 7.19 -32.87 1.98
C PHE A 585 6.51 -33.01 0.60
N GLY A 586 5.49 -33.87 0.51
CA GLY A 586 4.78 -34.12 -0.74
C GLY A 586 4.01 -32.92 -1.25
N LEU A 587 3.33 -32.19 -0.37
CA LEU A 587 2.56 -31.01 -0.72
C LEU A 587 3.46 -29.86 -1.25
N VAL A 588 4.51 -29.56 -0.51
CA VAL A 588 5.42 -28.48 -0.90
C VAL A 588 6.25 -28.85 -2.13
N LEU A 589 6.60 -30.13 -2.29
CA LEU A 589 7.26 -30.61 -3.51
C LEU A 589 6.38 -30.40 -4.75
N ASN A 590 5.09 -30.73 -4.67
CA ASN A 590 4.16 -30.50 -5.78
C ASN A 590 3.95 -29.00 -6.04
N ALA A 591 3.91 -28.16 -5.00
CA ALA A 591 3.86 -26.69 -5.16
C ALA A 591 5.08 -26.18 -5.94
N LEU A 592 6.28 -26.62 -5.55
CA LEU A 592 7.52 -26.26 -6.21
C LEU A 592 7.57 -26.69 -7.69
N ILE A 593 7.12 -27.91 -7.98
CA ILE A 593 7.02 -28.44 -9.36
C ILE A 593 6.04 -27.61 -10.19
N ASN A 594 4.88 -27.22 -9.64
CA ASN A 594 3.91 -26.37 -10.34
C ASN A 594 4.49 -25.00 -10.70
N VAL A 595 5.26 -24.40 -9.81
CA VAL A 595 5.94 -23.12 -10.08
C VAL A 595 7.01 -23.29 -11.19
N ILE A 596 7.81 -24.36 -11.13
CA ILE A 596 8.81 -24.66 -12.17
C ILE A 596 8.14 -24.88 -13.52
N ASP A 597 7.02 -25.58 -13.59
CA ASP A 597 6.28 -25.83 -14.83
C ASP A 597 5.70 -24.55 -15.45
N ASN A 598 5.25 -23.62 -14.60
CA ASN A 598 4.81 -22.29 -15.05
C ASN A 598 5.99 -21.50 -15.63
N ALA A 599 7.11 -21.46 -14.93
CA ALA A 599 8.33 -20.80 -15.42
C ALA A 599 8.78 -21.34 -16.78
N LEU A 600 8.83 -22.67 -16.94
CA LEU A 600 9.16 -23.33 -18.20
C LEU A 600 8.24 -22.91 -19.34
N TYR A 601 6.94 -22.86 -19.10
CA TYR A 601 5.99 -22.44 -20.13
C TYR A 601 6.20 -20.99 -20.56
N TRP A 602 6.28 -20.05 -19.60
CA TRP A 602 6.37 -18.63 -19.93
C TRP A 602 7.73 -18.25 -20.55
N MET A 603 8.80 -18.94 -20.20
CA MET A 603 10.07 -18.79 -20.89
C MET A 603 9.99 -19.21 -22.34
N GLN A 604 9.20 -20.25 -22.71
CA GLN A 604 8.99 -20.63 -24.09
C GLN A 604 8.22 -19.55 -24.88
N VAL A 605 7.29 -18.85 -24.21
CA VAL A 605 6.55 -17.75 -24.83
C VAL A 605 7.46 -16.57 -25.14
N ARG A 606 8.37 -16.21 -24.23
CA ARG A 606 9.32 -15.11 -24.43
C ARG A 606 10.46 -15.48 -25.37
N TRP A 607 10.96 -16.71 -25.29
CA TRP A 607 12.12 -17.21 -26.02
C TRP A 607 11.74 -18.44 -26.85
N PRO A 608 11.14 -18.29 -28.04
CA PRO A 608 10.90 -19.42 -28.98
C PRO A 608 12.20 -20.08 -29.38
N GLU A 609 12.13 -21.33 -29.85
CA GLU A 609 13.29 -22.19 -30.17
C GLU A 609 14.29 -21.58 -31.19
N THR A 610 13.91 -20.56 -31.92
CA THR A 610 14.70 -19.89 -32.92
C THR A 610 15.59 -18.75 -32.43
N THR A 611 15.60 -18.46 -31.09
CA THR A 611 16.36 -17.34 -30.54
C THR A 611 17.68 -17.81 -29.89
N GLU A 612 18.77 -17.04 -30.13
CA GLU A 612 20.11 -17.27 -29.56
C GLU A 612 20.16 -17.11 -28.02
N LYS A 613 19.11 -16.63 -27.40
CA LYS A 613 19.06 -16.37 -25.91
C LYS A 613 18.65 -17.64 -25.18
N SER A 614 19.47 -18.05 -24.22
CA SER A 614 19.19 -19.20 -23.37
C SER A 614 18.06 -18.92 -22.36
N ARG A 615 17.12 -19.85 -22.21
CA ARG A 615 16.13 -19.87 -21.13
C ARG A 615 16.85 -20.19 -19.83
N LYS A 616 16.58 -19.41 -18.78
CA LYS A 616 17.23 -19.55 -17.48
C LYS A 616 16.19 -19.59 -16.38
N ILE A 617 16.31 -20.55 -15.50
CA ILE A 617 15.55 -20.62 -14.26
C ILE A 617 16.52 -20.64 -13.08
N TYR A 618 16.24 -19.83 -12.06
CA TYR A 618 16.98 -19.74 -10.83
C TYR A 618 16.18 -20.38 -9.70
N ILE A 619 16.84 -21.19 -8.88
CA ILE A 619 16.29 -21.70 -7.62
C ILE A 619 17.31 -21.41 -6.51
N GLY A 620 16.91 -20.60 -5.54
CA GLY A 620 17.74 -20.18 -4.41
C GLY A 620 17.00 -20.21 -3.09
N ILE A 621 17.69 -19.78 -2.06
CA ILE A 621 17.15 -19.59 -0.72
C ILE A 621 17.39 -18.13 -0.34
N SER A 622 16.44 -17.52 0.37
CA SER A 622 16.56 -16.19 0.96
C SER A 622 16.08 -16.22 2.40
N ASP A 623 16.77 -15.50 3.25
CA ASP A 623 16.41 -15.27 4.66
C ASP A 623 15.88 -13.84 4.87
N ASP A 624 15.66 -13.06 3.79
CA ASP A 624 15.30 -11.63 3.84
C ASP A 624 13.83 -11.37 4.16
N PHE A 625 13.00 -12.42 4.28
CA PHE A 625 11.57 -12.27 4.55
C PHE A 625 11.28 -12.29 6.05
N GLU A 626 10.53 -11.29 6.53
CA GLU A 626 10.15 -11.19 7.96
C GLU A 626 9.38 -12.42 8.50
N PHE A 627 8.68 -13.14 7.62
CA PHE A 627 7.90 -14.32 8.01
C PHE A 627 8.77 -15.54 8.28
N GLY A 628 9.95 -15.62 7.67
CA GLY A 628 10.92 -16.70 7.78
C GLY A 628 11.62 -17.01 6.47
N PRO A 629 12.44 -18.07 6.44
CA PRO A 629 13.24 -18.41 5.27
C PRO A 629 12.37 -18.83 4.08
N ALA A 630 12.84 -18.55 2.87
CA ALA A 630 12.10 -18.79 1.63
C ALA A 630 12.92 -19.58 0.60
N ILE A 631 12.21 -20.38 -0.22
CA ILE A 631 12.74 -20.90 -1.48
C ILE A 631 12.29 -19.93 -2.60
N ILE A 632 13.24 -19.40 -3.33
CA ILE A 632 13.02 -18.48 -4.44
C ILE A 632 13.12 -19.23 -5.75
N ILE A 633 12.10 -19.09 -6.61
CA ILE A 633 12.09 -19.56 -7.98
C ILE A 633 11.93 -18.33 -8.86
N ALA A 634 12.90 -18.09 -9.74
CA ALA A 634 12.85 -16.97 -10.68
C ALA A 634 13.24 -17.41 -12.08
N ASP A 635 12.68 -16.76 -13.08
CA ASP A 635 12.91 -17.09 -14.49
C ASP A 635 13.29 -15.86 -15.31
N ASN A 636 13.65 -16.06 -16.57
CA ASN A 636 13.84 -14.98 -17.54
C ASN A 636 12.72 -14.95 -18.60
N GLY A 637 11.50 -15.31 -18.20
CA GLY A 637 10.28 -15.16 -18.98
C GLY A 637 9.77 -13.70 -19.04
N PRO A 638 8.54 -13.47 -19.49
CA PRO A 638 7.99 -12.12 -19.66
C PRO A 638 7.64 -11.42 -18.34
N GLY A 639 7.79 -12.10 -17.20
CA GLY A 639 7.34 -11.60 -15.92
C GLY A 639 5.83 -11.74 -15.71
N PHE A 640 5.34 -11.31 -14.54
CA PHE A 640 3.92 -11.27 -14.24
C PHE A 640 3.28 -10.03 -14.87
N GLN A 641 2.09 -10.21 -15.44
CA GLN A 641 1.28 -9.14 -16.03
C GLN A 641 -0.03 -8.92 -15.26
N ASP A 642 -0.27 -9.72 -14.25
CA ASP A 642 -1.47 -9.70 -13.41
C ASP A 642 -1.10 -9.51 -11.96
N ASP A 643 -2.04 -8.96 -11.19
CA ASP A 643 -1.86 -8.80 -9.74
C ASP A 643 -1.70 -10.16 -9.05
N PRO A 644 -0.85 -10.26 -8.02
CA PRO A 644 -0.61 -11.48 -7.25
C PRO A 644 -1.88 -12.21 -6.82
N GLU A 645 -2.90 -11.46 -6.43
CA GLU A 645 -4.19 -11.97 -5.99
C GLU A 645 -4.97 -12.69 -7.07
N ASN A 646 -4.86 -12.22 -8.31
CA ASN A 646 -5.52 -12.85 -9.45
C ASN A 646 -4.77 -14.13 -9.84
N MET A 647 -3.45 -14.14 -9.71
CA MET A 647 -2.61 -15.27 -10.08
C MET A 647 -2.81 -16.50 -9.19
N VAL A 648 -3.15 -16.30 -7.91
CA VAL A 648 -3.44 -17.38 -6.97
C VAL A 648 -4.92 -17.78 -6.93
N ARG A 649 -5.77 -17.19 -7.77
CA ARG A 649 -7.18 -17.61 -7.89
C ARG A 649 -7.29 -18.91 -8.68
N PRO A 650 -8.17 -19.83 -8.31
CA PRO A 650 -8.43 -21.01 -9.09
C PRO A 650 -8.93 -20.63 -10.50
N PHE A 651 -8.43 -21.32 -11.53
CA PHE A 651 -8.79 -21.17 -12.97
C PHE A 651 -8.39 -19.83 -13.60
N PHE A 652 -7.66 -19.01 -12.90
CA PHE A 652 -7.03 -17.86 -13.51
C PHE A 652 -5.82 -18.31 -14.33
N THR A 653 -5.89 -18.14 -15.64
CA THR A 653 -4.79 -18.49 -16.54
C THR A 653 -4.83 -17.66 -17.81
N ARG A 654 -3.66 -17.23 -18.28
CA ARG A 654 -3.46 -16.69 -19.61
C ARG A 654 -2.92 -17.74 -20.59
N ARG A 655 -2.64 -18.94 -20.11
CA ARG A 655 -2.19 -20.07 -20.91
C ARG A 655 -3.40 -20.65 -21.67
N PRO A 656 -3.40 -20.69 -23.04
CA PRO A 656 -4.57 -21.10 -23.82
C PRO A 656 -5.13 -22.48 -23.52
N ALA A 657 -4.27 -23.42 -23.10
CA ALA A 657 -4.65 -24.78 -22.72
C ALA A 657 -4.44 -25.07 -21.22
N GLY A 658 -4.17 -24.05 -20.40
CA GLY A 658 -3.92 -24.22 -18.97
C GLY A 658 -5.21 -24.12 -18.16
N MET A 659 -5.33 -24.91 -17.09
CA MET A 659 -6.47 -24.88 -16.21
C MET A 659 -6.42 -23.76 -15.15
N GLY A 660 -5.29 -23.04 -15.01
CA GLY A 660 -5.14 -21.95 -14.04
C GLY A 660 -5.15 -22.42 -12.57
N LEU A 661 -4.65 -23.63 -12.30
CA LEU A 661 -4.67 -24.24 -10.96
C LEU A 661 -3.29 -24.35 -10.31
N GLY A 662 -2.21 -24.20 -11.08
CA GLY A 662 -0.86 -24.44 -10.58
C GLY A 662 -0.45 -23.50 -9.44
N LEU A 663 -0.63 -22.18 -9.60
CA LEU A 663 -0.32 -21.21 -8.55
C LEU A 663 -1.34 -21.23 -7.42
N TYR A 664 -2.62 -21.49 -7.71
CA TYR A 664 -3.62 -21.69 -6.67
C TYR A 664 -3.27 -22.88 -5.78
N TYR A 665 -2.88 -24.04 -6.38
CA TYR A 665 -2.41 -25.19 -5.64
C TYR A 665 -1.17 -24.87 -4.79
N ALA A 666 -0.20 -24.16 -5.37
CA ALA A 666 1.02 -23.79 -4.65
C ALA A 666 0.70 -22.90 -3.44
N ASN A 667 -0.22 -21.92 -3.60
CA ASN A 667 -0.67 -21.07 -2.50
C ASN A 667 -1.35 -21.88 -1.39
N LEU A 668 -2.29 -22.75 -1.76
CA LEU A 668 -3.02 -23.60 -0.81
C LEU A 668 -2.09 -24.57 -0.08
N ALA A 669 -1.12 -25.16 -0.78
CA ALA A 669 -0.12 -26.05 -0.17
C ALA A 669 0.74 -25.32 0.85
N MET A 670 1.16 -24.08 0.55
CA MET A 670 1.92 -23.26 1.50
C MET A 670 1.07 -22.85 2.71
N GLU A 671 -0.17 -22.40 2.53
CA GLU A 671 -1.09 -22.05 3.61
C GLU A 671 -1.34 -23.23 4.57
N LEU A 672 -1.59 -24.44 4.04
CA LEU A 672 -1.80 -25.64 4.85
C LEU A 672 -0.56 -26.05 5.66
N ASN A 673 0.62 -25.65 5.22
CA ASN A 673 1.87 -25.85 5.94
C ASN A 673 2.25 -24.66 6.85
N GLY A 674 1.34 -23.69 7.00
CA GLY A 674 1.58 -22.50 7.82
C GLY A 674 2.62 -21.55 7.23
N GLY A 675 2.95 -21.69 5.94
CA GLY A 675 3.82 -20.83 5.14
C GLY A 675 3.03 -19.88 4.24
N LEU A 676 3.73 -19.18 3.33
CA LEU A 676 3.17 -18.21 2.40
C LEU A 676 3.73 -18.42 0.99
N LEU A 677 2.91 -18.13 -0.03
CA LEU A 677 3.36 -17.94 -1.40
C LEU A 677 3.38 -16.44 -1.70
N ALA A 678 4.54 -15.89 -2.08
CA ALA A 678 4.69 -14.48 -2.41
C ALA A 678 5.27 -14.28 -3.81
N PHE A 679 5.10 -13.08 -4.34
CA PHE A 679 5.57 -12.66 -5.67
C PHE A 679 6.40 -11.39 -5.52
N PRO A 680 7.68 -11.52 -5.09
CA PRO A 680 8.56 -10.36 -4.87
C PRO A 680 8.73 -9.52 -6.12
N GLU A 681 8.80 -8.21 -5.94
CA GLU A 681 9.11 -7.29 -7.02
C GLU A 681 10.60 -7.29 -7.34
N LYS A 682 10.93 -6.72 -8.52
CA LYS A 682 12.31 -6.64 -8.97
C LYS A 682 13.14 -5.74 -8.04
N GLY A 683 14.14 -6.32 -7.40
CA GLY A 683 15.01 -5.65 -6.43
C GLY A 683 14.74 -6.01 -4.97
N GLU A 684 13.63 -6.68 -4.66
CA GLU A 684 13.35 -7.19 -3.30
C GLU A 684 14.14 -8.47 -2.95
N VAL A 685 14.63 -9.16 -3.98
CA VAL A 685 15.44 -10.37 -3.83
C VAL A 685 16.68 -10.26 -4.72
N GLU A 686 17.84 -10.65 -4.20
CA GLU A 686 19.08 -10.73 -4.98
C GLU A 686 18.98 -11.88 -6.01
N LEU A 687 19.06 -11.55 -7.29
CA LEU A 687 18.97 -12.50 -8.40
C LEU A 687 20.24 -12.46 -9.27
N PRO A 688 20.64 -13.59 -9.84
CA PRO A 688 21.76 -13.64 -10.78
C PRO A 688 21.49 -12.82 -12.05
N GLU A 689 22.57 -12.35 -12.68
CA GLU A 689 22.49 -11.60 -13.93
C GLU A 689 21.76 -12.39 -15.04
N GLY A 690 20.82 -11.74 -15.69
CA GLY A 690 20.03 -12.33 -16.77
C GLY A 690 18.77 -13.10 -16.30
N ILE A 691 18.40 -13.02 -15.03
CA ILE A 691 17.10 -13.42 -14.47
C ILE A 691 16.29 -12.13 -14.28
N ASP A 692 15.34 -11.88 -15.20
CA ASP A 692 14.60 -10.62 -15.27
C ASP A 692 13.08 -10.81 -15.45
N GLY A 693 12.58 -12.05 -15.34
CA GLY A 693 11.19 -12.42 -15.53
C GLY A 693 10.40 -12.49 -14.22
N ALA A 694 9.65 -13.58 -14.01
CA ALA A 694 8.82 -13.78 -12.84
C ALA A 694 9.65 -14.25 -11.63
N VAL A 695 9.25 -13.81 -10.44
CA VAL A 695 9.83 -14.25 -9.16
C VAL A 695 8.72 -14.78 -8.27
N VAL A 696 8.91 -15.98 -7.74
CA VAL A 696 7.98 -16.64 -6.80
C VAL A 696 8.77 -17.05 -5.56
N ALA A 697 8.26 -16.73 -4.39
CA ALA A 697 8.83 -17.11 -3.11
C ALA A 697 7.88 -18.05 -2.35
N LEU A 698 8.38 -19.22 -1.98
CA LEU A 698 7.72 -20.13 -1.03
C LEU A 698 8.34 -19.83 0.33
N ILE A 699 7.62 -19.13 1.20
CA ILE A 699 8.11 -18.67 2.50
C ILE A 699 7.64 -19.62 3.59
N PHE A 700 8.56 -20.09 4.40
CA PHE A 700 8.28 -21.05 5.46
C PHE A 700 8.25 -20.34 6.82
N LYS A 701 7.46 -20.89 7.73
CA LYS A 701 7.43 -20.37 9.10
C LYS A 701 8.77 -20.68 9.78
N GLU A 702 9.34 -19.66 10.44
CA GLU A 702 10.54 -19.84 11.26
C GLU A 702 10.25 -20.84 12.40
N VAL A 703 11.08 -21.86 12.53
CA VAL A 703 11.03 -22.79 13.67
C VAL A 703 11.89 -22.17 14.76
N LYS A 704 11.24 -21.60 15.78
CA LYS A 704 11.92 -21.12 16.99
C LYS A 704 12.43 -22.26 17.84
#